data_50fbdf3a8e17daa9bb3b201964d45c81
#
_entry.id   50fbdf3a8e17daa9bb3b201964d45c81
#
_cell.length_a   1.000
_cell.length_b   1.000
_cell.length_c   1.000
_cell.angle_alpha   90.00
_cell.angle_beta   90.00
_cell.angle_gamma   90.00
#
_symmetry.space_group_name_H-M   'P 1'
#
loop_
_entity.id
_entity.type
_entity.pdbx_description
1 polymer ?
#
loop_
_entity_poly.entity_id
_entity_poly.type
_entity_poly.pdbx_seq_one_letter_code
_entity_poly.pdbx_strand_id
1 'polypeptide(L)'
;MLSAGAAVLRTVVVGVRTVQKASFAQEFFKADTAVNRTAGRKKPIPPRFTKKSKLKLSEYLKNMATPEIEAQLAPLRIAVKEYGDLVRELKANGAPKIDIDKAVVELKARKKKLEETEVALAPKEASFDRLKLEDLLKRRFFYDQSFSIYGGVTGLYDFGPMGCALKANMIQEWRKHFILEEGMLEVDCTSLTPEPVLKASGHVDRFADWMVKDLKTGECFRADHLIKNAAEKIMSDKKADEATKHALQDVLARLEGFDDKDMHEVITKFNFKSPSTGNDLTPPIAFNLMFPTQIGPTGDFKAYLRPETAQGIFVNFKRLLEFNQGKLPFAAAQIGLGFRNEISPRQGLIRVREFTMCEIEHFVDPSDKSFAKFKKVHSYPMLLFSACNQMDGQPAQTMTIGEAVEKGIVANETLGYYMARTHKYLVKVGVDPRRLRFRQHLGNEMAHYAQDCWDAEILTSYGWIECVGNADRSCYDLTQHSKTTNVKLVAEKKLPEPKTVNVVEAVPNMALLGKEFKKDAKRVQVALSQLSEGEVEALEKQLSAAGSYKLKVDADEFALTPAMITVKRATKTVHVEEITPSVIEPSFGIGRVMYAVLEHSFRQREGDEQRTFLALRPLVAPIKCSVLPISANERLNPIIEAVREELARYDLSYRVDDSAGSIGRRYARTDEIGIPFGVTVDFESEKLPWTVTLRHAESMEQIRLDLTELGSVVSALVTEKMEWTEAQQKYPKFETKNE
;
A
#
# COMPACT_ATOMS: atom_id res chain seq x y z
N MET A 1 -46.26 27.39 -29.65
CA MET A 1 -47.47 26.54 -29.78
C MET A 1 -47.21 25.33 -28.93
N LEU A 2 -47.67 25.32 -27.71
CA LEU A 2 -48.90 24.69 -27.19
C LEU A 2 -48.83 23.17 -27.42
N SER A 3 -48.99 22.23 -26.51
CA SER A 3 -49.53 22.24 -25.15
C SER A 3 -49.53 20.78 -24.68
N ALA A 4 -49.17 20.56 -23.42
CA ALA A 4 -50.00 19.90 -22.44
C ALA A 4 -50.17 18.36 -22.50
N GLY A 5 -49.96 17.75 -21.36
CA GLY A 5 -50.35 16.42 -20.99
C GLY A 5 -49.79 15.98 -19.64
N ALA A 6 -50.27 16.64 -18.58
CA ALA A 6 -50.03 16.24 -17.18
C ALA A 6 -51.12 15.23 -16.73
N ALA A 7 -50.78 14.60 -15.59
CA ALA A 7 -51.62 13.77 -14.71
C ALA A 7 -51.65 12.27 -15.08
N VAL A 8 -51.37 11.35 -14.14
CA VAL A 8 -52.01 11.11 -12.87
C VAL A 8 -51.13 10.34 -11.92
N LEU A 9 -50.77 10.97 -10.79
CA LEU A 9 -50.40 10.32 -9.53
C LEU A 9 -51.69 10.03 -8.76
N ARG A 10 -51.89 8.81 -8.31
CA ARG A 10 -52.71 8.52 -7.11
C ARG A 10 -52.17 7.24 -6.47
N THR A 11 -51.38 7.40 -5.40
CA THR A 11 -51.73 7.09 -4.02
C THR A 11 -52.47 5.77 -3.81
N VAL A 12 -51.76 4.77 -3.29
CA VAL A 12 -52.32 3.75 -2.40
C VAL A 12 -51.47 3.71 -1.15
N VAL A 13 -51.96 4.38 -0.12
CA VAL A 13 -51.60 4.17 1.28
C VAL A 13 -52.61 3.14 1.81
N VAL A 14 -52.10 1.98 2.20
CA VAL A 14 -52.81 1.13 3.18
C VAL A 14 -51.73 0.50 4.07
N GLY A 15 -51.71 0.87 5.26
CA GLY A 15 -51.44 0.45 6.53
C GLY A 15 -51.29 -1.06 6.73
N VAL A 16 -50.14 -1.47 7.24
CA VAL A 16 -49.98 -2.72 7.97
C VAL A 16 -49.16 -2.47 9.22
N ARG A 17 -49.86 -2.40 10.30
CA ARG A 17 -49.63 -2.90 11.65
C ARG A 17 -48.19 -3.17 12.08
N THR A 18 -47.78 -2.35 12.99
CA THR A 18 -46.85 -2.60 14.08
C THR A 18 -47.29 -3.82 14.91
N VAL A 19 -46.68 -4.97 14.74
CA VAL A 19 -46.52 -6.00 15.79
C VAL A 19 -45.41 -6.97 15.32
N GLN A 20 -44.51 -7.34 16.23
CA GLN A 20 -43.40 -8.30 16.11
C GLN A 20 -42.02 -7.73 15.75
N LYS A 21 -41.50 -6.92 16.63
CA LYS A 21 -40.04 -6.80 16.86
C LYS A 21 -39.76 -7.02 18.34
N ALA A 22 -39.89 -8.22 18.82
CA ALA A 22 -39.42 -8.62 20.15
C ALA A 22 -39.44 -10.14 20.35
N SER A 23 -38.93 -10.91 19.39
CA SER A 23 -38.85 -12.39 19.57
C SER A 23 -37.65 -13.06 18.92
N PHE A 24 -36.78 -12.33 18.22
CA PHE A 24 -35.63 -12.98 17.54
C PHE A 24 -34.29 -12.79 18.26
N ALA A 25 -34.24 -12.00 19.33
CA ALA A 25 -33.01 -11.78 20.08
C ALA A 25 -32.88 -12.60 21.37
N GLN A 26 -33.91 -13.34 21.77
CA GLN A 26 -33.89 -14.14 23.01
C GLN A 26 -33.70 -15.64 22.81
N GLU A 27 -33.80 -16.18 21.61
CA GLU A 27 -33.57 -17.60 21.34
C GLU A 27 -32.11 -17.95 20.99
N PHE A 28 -31.28 -16.97 20.65
CA PHE A 28 -29.84 -17.22 20.39
C PHE A 28 -28.97 -17.24 21.67
N PHE A 29 -29.52 -16.89 22.83
CA PHE A 29 -28.77 -16.89 24.10
C PHE A 29 -29.17 -17.97 25.09
N LYS A 30 -30.05 -18.92 24.73
CA LYS A 30 -30.49 -19.99 25.64
C LYS A 30 -30.08 -21.42 25.24
N ALA A 31 -29.22 -21.60 24.24
CA ALA A 31 -28.80 -22.93 23.81
C ALA A 31 -27.36 -23.35 24.20
N ASP A 32 -26.71 -22.65 25.14
CA ASP A 32 -25.31 -22.98 25.49
C ASP A 32 -25.05 -23.24 27.00
N THR A 33 -26.03 -23.83 27.69
CA THR A 33 -25.80 -24.31 29.05
C THR A 33 -26.42 -25.72 29.29
N ALA A 34 -26.00 -26.69 28.53
CA ALA A 34 -26.03 -28.09 28.97
C ALA A 34 -25.48 -28.99 27.86
N VAL A 35 -24.19 -29.24 27.80
CA VAL A 35 -23.60 -30.52 27.41
C VAL A 35 -22.13 -30.59 27.84
N ASN A 36 -21.89 -31.36 28.82
CA ASN A 36 -20.71 -32.20 29.15
C ASN A 36 -19.27 -31.65 29.01
N ARG A 37 -18.68 -31.50 30.19
CA ARG A 37 -17.24 -31.67 30.43
C ARG A 37 -16.84 -33.10 30.03
N THR A 38 -16.06 -33.25 28.98
CA THR A 38 -14.95 -34.21 28.77
C THR A 38 -14.65 -34.33 27.28
N ALA A 39 -13.74 -33.53 26.78
CA ALA A 39 -12.81 -33.82 25.68
C ALA A 39 -11.95 -32.59 25.44
N GLY A 40 -10.66 -32.70 25.63
CA GLY A 40 -9.72 -31.62 25.51
C GLY A 40 -9.77 -30.99 24.11
N ARG A 41 -10.33 -29.78 24.01
CA ARG A 41 -10.25 -28.95 22.81
C ARG A 41 -8.79 -28.49 22.64
N LYS A 42 -8.08 -29.12 21.74
CA LYS A 42 -6.85 -28.58 21.20
C LYS A 42 -7.20 -27.21 20.57
N LYS A 43 -6.61 -26.13 21.09
CA LYS A 43 -6.67 -24.81 20.46
C LYS A 43 -6.21 -24.95 19.00
N PRO A 44 -6.82 -24.26 18.02
CA PRO A 44 -6.33 -24.24 16.65
C PRO A 44 -4.89 -23.71 16.66
N ILE A 45 -3.97 -24.54 16.20
CA ILE A 45 -2.56 -24.19 16.04
C ILE A 45 -2.49 -23.24 14.86
N PRO A 46 -1.91 -22.03 14.97
CA PRO A 46 -1.70 -21.18 13.81
C PRO A 46 -0.83 -21.93 12.80
N PRO A 47 -0.99 -21.67 11.48
CA PRO A 47 -0.26 -22.38 10.44
C PRO A 47 1.25 -22.25 10.71
N ARG A 48 1.86 -23.37 11.11
CA ARG A 48 3.31 -23.47 11.26
C ARG A 48 3.90 -23.50 9.85
N PHE A 49 4.72 -22.50 9.51
CA PHE A 49 5.65 -22.65 8.40
C PHE A 49 6.36 -23.99 8.55
N THR A 50 6.20 -24.87 7.57
CA THR A 50 6.80 -26.18 7.63
C THR A 50 8.33 -26.04 7.69
N LYS A 51 9.01 -26.95 8.33
CA LYS A 51 10.49 -27.02 8.36
C LYS A 51 11.09 -26.90 6.94
N LYS A 52 10.38 -27.33 5.89
CA LYS A 52 10.77 -27.24 4.48
C LYS A 52 10.83 -25.80 3.95
N SER A 53 9.91 -24.89 4.32
CA SER A 53 9.98 -23.50 3.86
C SER A 53 11.11 -22.73 4.57
N LYS A 54 11.40 -23.03 5.84
CA LYS A 54 12.57 -22.47 6.54
C LYS A 54 13.89 -23.01 5.97
N LEU A 55 13.95 -24.28 5.55
CA LEU A 55 15.15 -24.83 4.90
C LEU A 55 15.40 -24.21 3.52
N LYS A 56 14.37 -24.03 2.69
CA LYS A 56 14.50 -23.42 1.36
C LYS A 56 15.00 -21.98 1.41
N LEU A 57 14.52 -21.16 2.34
CA LEU A 57 15.00 -19.79 2.52
C LEU A 57 16.47 -19.78 3.00
N SER A 58 16.84 -20.66 3.93
CA SER A 58 18.23 -20.77 4.41
C SER A 58 19.19 -21.36 3.36
N GLU A 59 18.73 -22.26 2.49
CA GLU A 59 19.51 -22.79 1.37
C GLU A 59 19.69 -21.74 0.26
N TYR A 60 18.66 -20.95 -0.04
CA TYR A 60 18.75 -19.88 -1.04
C TYR A 60 19.71 -18.78 -0.58
N LEU A 61 19.63 -18.37 0.69
CA LEU A 61 20.55 -17.38 1.28
C LEU A 61 22.00 -17.90 1.33
N LYS A 62 22.21 -19.21 1.47
CA LYS A 62 23.53 -19.84 1.33
C LYS A 62 24.02 -19.86 -0.13
N ASN A 63 23.11 -20.01 -1.10
CA ASN A 63 23.48 -20.06 -2.52
C ASN A 63 23.74 -18.66 -3.12
N MET A 64 23.25 -17.58 -2.49
CA MET A 64 23.62 -16.20 -2.83
C MET A 64 25.04 -15.81 -2.35
N ALA A 65 25.62 -16.58 -1.47
CA ALA A 65 26.98 -16.37 -0.93
C ALA A 65 27.95 -17.47 -1.39
N THR A 66 27.96 -17.81 -2.68
CA THR A 66 29.03 -18.68 -3.17
C THR A 66 30.36 -17.92 -3.07
N PRO A 67 31.48 -18.59 -2.72
CA PRO A 67 32.78 -17.95 -2.60
C PRO A 67 33.20 -17.16 -3.86
N GLU A 68 32.74 -17.58 -5.03
CA GLU A 68 33.01 -16.93 -6.32
C GLU A 68 32.22 -15.62 -6.50
N ILE A 69 30.96 -15.59 -6.08
CA ILE A 69 30.11 -14.38 -6.10
C ILE A 69 30.65 -13.38 -5.05
N GLU A 70 30.98 -13.86 -3.86
CA GLU A 70 31.53 -13.02 -2.81
C GLU A 70 32.90 -12.42 -3.19
N ALA A 71 33.74 -13.18 -3.88
CA ALA A 71 35.04 -12.68 -4.39
C ALA A 71 34.88 -11.52 -5.39
N GLN A 72 33.79 -11.47 -6.15
CA GLN A 72 33.49 -10.37 -7.06
C GLN A 72 32.83 -9.18 -6.37
N LEU A 73 32.03 -9.40 -5.34
CA LEU A 73 31.30 -8.35 -4.61
C LEU A 73 32.12 -7.70 -3.50
N ALA A 74 33.02 -8.45 -2.83
CA ALA A 74 33.81 -7.97 -1.71
C ALA A 74 34.61 -6.69 -2.01
N PRO A 75 35.31 -6.55 -3.14
CA PRO A 75 36.03 -5.32 -3.46
C PRO A 75 35.09 -4.12 -3.64
N LEU A 76 33.93 -4.33 -4.21
CA LEU A 76 32.92 -3.28 -4.41
C LEU A 76 32.32 -2.83 -3.07
N ARG A 77 32.06 -3.77 -2.16
CA ARG A 77 31.57 -3.49 -0.81
C ARG A 77 32.59 -2.71 0.03
N ILE A 78 33.87 -3.08 -0.06
CA ILE A 78 34.96 -2.35 0.60
C ILE A 78 34.99 -0.90 0.10
N ALA A 79 34.96 -0.70 -1.22
CA ALA A 79 34.96 0.64 -1.78
C ALA A 79 33.75 1.49 -1.37
N VAL A 80 32.56 0.88 -1.24
CA VAL A 80 31.36 1.59 -0.73
C VAL A 80 31.53 1.96 0.73
N LYS A 81 32.09 1.05 1.54
CA LYS A 81 32.33 1.31 2.97
C LYS A 81 33.32 2.45 3.18
N GLU A 82 34.46 2.44 2.49
CA GLU A 82 35.48 3.49 2.58
C GLU A 82 34.91 4.89 2.33
N TYR A 83 34.07 5.03 1.29
CA TYR A 83 33.42 6.31 1.02
C TYR A 83 32.27 6.62 1.97
N GLY A 84 31.60 5.61 2.52
CA GLY A 84 30.63 5.79 3.60
C GLY A 84 31.28 6.34 4.88
N ASP A 85 32.44 5.81 5.25
CA ASP A 85 33.24 6.27 6.38
C ASP A 85 33.74 7.71 6.15
N LEU A 86 34.23 8.00 4.95
CA LEU A 86 34.69 9.34 4.57
C LEU A 86 33.55 10.38 4.68
N VAL A 87 32.35 10.05 4.22
CA VAL A 87 31.18 10.95 4.35
C VAL A 87 30.83 11.19 5.82
N ARG A 88 30.91 10.16 6.67
CA ARG A 88 30.67 10.29 8.12
C ARG A 88 31.73 11.18 8.79
N GLU A 89 32.98 10.99 8.46
CA GLU A 89 34.12 11.76 8.98
C GLU A 89 34.02 13.24 8.57
N LEU A 90 33.77 13.53 7.28
CA LEU A 90 33.62 14.89 6.78
C LEU A 90 32.44 15.62 7.45
N LYS A 91 31.31 14.92 7.67
CA LYS A 91 30.18 15.50 8.40
C LYS A 91 30.48 15.74 9.89
N ALA A 92 31.16 14.80 10.55
CA ALA A 92 31.52 14.94 11.95
C ALA A 92 32.52 16.08 12.20
N ASN A 93 33.42 16.30 11.24
CA ASN A 93 34.47 17.35 11.31
C ASN A 93 33.96 18.71 10.81
N GLY A 94 32.68 18.86 10.42
CA GLY A 94 32.13 20.13 9.91
C GLY A 94 32.79 20.61 8.63
N ALA A 95 33.25 19.70 7.77
CA ALA A 95 33.91 20.02 6.51
C ALA A 95 33.04 20.88 5.59
N PRO A 96 33.62 21.64 4.66
CA PRO A 96 32.85 22.40 3.67
C PRO A 96 31.82 21.54 2.93
N LYS A 97 30.62 22.05 2.72
CA LYS A 97 29.52 21.33 2.07
C LYS A 97 29.95 20.72 0.72
N ILE A 98 30.82 21.40 -0.01
CA ILE A 98 31.32 20.99 -1.31
C ILE A 98 32.12 19.66 -1.23
N ASP A 99 32.88 19.46 -0.15
CA ASP A 99 33.69 18.25 0.05
C ASP A 99 32.82 17.07 0.54
N ILE A 100 31.82 17.37 1.38
CA ILE A 100 30.81 16.39 1.78
C ILE A 100 30.03 15.91 0.55
N ASP A 101 29.59 16.85 -0.29
CA ASP A 101 28.84 16.55 -1.50
C ASP A 101 29.66 15.69 -2.48
N LYS A 102 30.95 15.97 -2.68
CA LYS A 102 31.84 15.13 -3.50
C LYS A 102 31.95 13.69 -2.96
N ALA A 103 32.14 13.54 -1.66
CA ALA A 103 32.25 12.20 -1.05
C ALA A 103 30.92 11.43 -1.16
N VAL A 104 29.78 12.11 -1.04
CA VAL A 104 28.43 11.52 -1.26
C VAL A 104 28.26 11.08 -2.71
N VAL A 105 28.78 11.83 -3.65
CA VAL A 105 28.78 11.49 -5.08
C VAL A 105 29.45 10.16 -5.35
N GLU A 106 30.69 10.05 -4.91
CA GLU A 106 31.48 8.85 -5.10
C GLU A 106 30.85 7.65 -4.40
N LEU A 107 30.31 7.86 -3.20
CA LEU A 107 29.55 6.82 -2.49
C LEU A 107 28.36 6.30 -3.32
N LYS A 108 27.54 7.19 -3.89
CA LYS A 108 26.40 6.82 -4.72
C LYS A 108 26.83 6.05 -5.98
N ALA A 109 27.87 6.51 -6.67
CA ALA A 109 28.40 5.82 -7.85
C ALA A 109 28.87 4.40 -7.54
N ARG A 110 29.55 4.20 -6.40
CA ARG A 110 30.02 2.87 -5.97
C ARG A 110 28.86 1.97 -5.56
N LYS A 111 27.87 2.52 -4.86
CA LYS A 111 26.64 1.77 -4.51
C LYS A 111 25.91 1.28 -5.77
N LYS A 112 25.73 2.14 -6.76
CA LYS A 112 25.09 1.77 -8.04
C LYS A 112 25.84 0.63 -8.74
N LYS A 113 27.17 0.72 -8.79
CA LYS A 113 28.01 -0.34 -9.38
C LYS A 113 27.89 -1.66 -8.63
N LEU A 114 27.84 -1.62 -7.30
CA LEU A 114 27.62 -2.79 -6.46
C LEU A 114 26.24 -3.43 -6.78
N GLU A 115 25.19 -2.65 -6.80
CA GLU A 115 23.82 -3.13 -7.08
C GLU A 115 23.69 -3.74 -8.49
N GLU A 116 24.24 -3.08 -9.51
CA GLU A 116 24.27 -3.62 -10.90
C GLU A 116 25.01 -4.96 -10.97
N THR A 117 26.10 -5.10 -10.20
CA THR A 117 26.86 -6.34 -10.16
C THR A 117 26.10 -7.42 -9.38
N GLU A 118 25.46 -7.10 -8.27
CA GLU A 118 24.60 -8.02 -7.51
C GLU A 118 23.44 -8.55 -8.38
N VAL A 119 22.78 -7.68 -9.15
CA VAL A 119 21.72 -8.07 -10.10
C VAL A 119 22.26 -8.96 -11.21
N ALA A 120 23.45 -8.65 -11.75
CA ALA A 120 24.08 -9.46 -12.81
C ALA A 120 24.53 -10.85 -12.34
N LEU A 121 24.91 -10.97 -11.06
CA LEU A 121 25.36 -12.22 -10.43
C LEU A 121 24.20 -12.99 -9.76
N ALA A 122 23.02 -12.39 -9.66
CA ALA A 122 21.84 -13.09 -9.16
C ALA A 122 21.58 -14.35 -10.02
N PRO A 123 21.21 -15.49 -9.41
CA PRO A 123 20.93 -16.72 -10.15
C PRO A 123 19.93 -16.44 -11.27
N LYS A 124 20.35 -16.64 -12.51
CA LYS A 124 19.44 -16.59 -13.65
C LYS A 124 18.53 -17.82 -13.53
N GLU A 125 17.38 -17.67 -12.88
CA GLU A 125 16.29 -18.62 -13.10
C GLU A 125 16.00 -18.64 -14.61
N ALA A 126 15.60 -19.82 -15.13
CA ALA A 126 15.35 -20.08 -16.54
C ALA A 126 14.76 -18.83 -17.24
N SER A 127 15.40 -18.37 -18.29
CA SER A 127 15.26 -17.07 -18.95
C SER A 127 13.80 -16.56 -18.93
N PHE A 128 13.50 -15.64 -17.98
CA PHE A 128 12.21 -14.98 -17.94
C PHE A 128 12.05 -14.09 -19.17
N ASP A 129 11.03 -14.37 -19.97
CA ASP A 129 10.71 -13.58 -21.14
C ASP A 129 9.53 -12.63 -20.85
N ARG A 130 9.87 -11.38 -20.53
CA ARG A 130 8.88 -10.34 -20.23
C ARG A 130 7.93 -10.09 -21.40
N LEU A 131 8.41 -10.14 -22.64
CA LEU A 131 7.57 -9.88 -23.81
C LEU A 131 6.49 -10.97 -23.97
N LYS A 132 6.84 -12.23 -23.68
CA LYS A 132 5.83 -13.31 -23.66
C LYS A 132 4.81 -13.13 -22.55
N LEU A 133 5.23 -12.68 -21.37
CA LEU A 133 4.28 -12.36 -20.29
C LEU A 133 3.35 -11.22 -20.69
N GLU A 134 3.89 -10.11 -21.18
CA GLU A 134 3.10 -8.94 -21.59
C GLU A 134 2.10 -9.28 -22.70
N ASP A 135 2.51 -10.09 -23.69
CA ASP A 135 1.62 -10.61 -24.72
C ASP A 135 0.49 -11.47 -24.14
N LEU A 136 0.82 -12.39 -23.23
CA LEU A 136 -0.17 -13.24 -22.55
C LEU A 136 -1.18 -12.39 -21.80
N LEU A 137 -0.71 -11.44 -20.99
CA LEU A 137 -1.56 -10.59 -20.15
C LEU A 137 -2.53 -9.74 -20.98
N LYS A 138 -2.05 -9.21 -22.10
CA LYS A 138 -2.86 -8.44 -23.05
C LYS A 138 -3.85 -9.34 -23.80
N ARG A 139 -3.38 -10.42 -24.42
CA ARG A 139 -4.19 -11.35 -25.22
C ARG A 139 -5.27 -12.05 -24.40
N ARG A 140 -4.99 -12.34 -23.13
CA ARG A 140 -5.95 -12.94 -22.19
C ARG A 140 -6.73 -11.92 -21.38
N PHE A 141 -6.54 -10.65 -21.67
CA PHE A 141 -7.19 -9.51 -21.09
C PHE A 141 -7.16 -9.55 -19.54
N PHE A 142 -5.95 -9.66 -18.99
CA PHE A 142 -5.73 -9.34 -17.58
C PHE A 142 -5.81 -7.83 -17.39
N TYR A 143 -5.06 -7.07 -18.18
CA TYR A 143 -5.18 -5.63 -18.30
C TYR A 143 -4.64 -5.16 -19.66
N ASP A 144 -5.13 -4.02 -20.12
CA ASP A 144 -4.62 -3.35 -21.32
C ASP A 144 -4.79 -1.85 -21.15
N GLN A 145 -4.13 -1.07 -22.01
CA GLN A 145 -4.22 0.38 -22.00
C GLN A 145 -5.66 0.83 -22.26
N SER A 146 -6.17 1.72 -21.39
CA SER A 146 -7.53 2.25 -21.52
C SER A 146 -7.68 3.09 -22.79
N PHE A 147 -8.90 3.08 -23.35
CA PHE A 147 -9.26 3.86 -24.52
C PHE A 147 -8.46 3.50 -25.78
N SER A 148 -8.05 2.26 -25.94
CA SER A 148 -7.22 1.79 -27.07
C SER A 148 -7.80 2.11 -28.44
N ILE A 149 -9.15 2.07 -28.60
CA ILE A 149 -9.85 2.43 -29.86
C ILE A 149 -9.75 3.93 -30.19
N TYR A 150 -9.35 4.77 -29.23
CA TYR A 150 -9.08 6.20 -29.41
C TYR A 150 -7.55 6.50 -29.40
N GLY A 151 -6.72 5.47 -29.57
CA GLY A 151 -5.25 5.62 -29.54
C GLY A 151 -4.62 5.36 -28.18
N GLY A 152 -5.43 5.12 -27.16
CA GLY A 152 -4.98 4.83 -25.79
C GLY A 152 -4.51 6.06 -25.01
N VAL A 153 -4.53 5.98 -23.69
CA VAL A 153 -3.99 7.01 -22.78
C VAL A 153 -2.94 6.37 -21.90
N THR A 154 -1.69 6.79 -22.05
CA THR A 154 -0.56 6.23 -21.29
C THR A 154 -0.77 6.43 -19.79
N GLY A 155 -0.55 5.39 -19.00
CA GLY A 155 -0.72 5.42 -17.54
C GLY A 155 -2.17 5.21 -17.07
N LEU A 156 -3.12 4.96 -17.96
CA LEU A 156 -4.44 4.49 -17.64
C LEU A 156 -4.63 3.08 -18.18
N TYR A 157 -5.15 2.16 -17.35
CA TYR A 157 -5.31 0.77 -17.69
C TYR A 157 -6.68 0.24 -17.27
N ASP A 158 -7.30 -0.51 -18.16
CA ASP A 158 -8.52 -1.27 -17.87
C ASP A 158 -8.14 -2.69 -17.46
N PHE A 159 -8.83 -3.21 -16.44
CA PHE A 159 -8.69 -4.60 -16.04
C PHE A 159 -9.80 -5.41 -16.71
N GLY A 160 -9.41 -6.40 -17.50
CA GLY A 160 -10.35 -7.35 -18.09
C GLY A 160 -10.87 -8.37 -17.07
N PRO A 161 -11.68 -9.36 -17.50
CA PRO A 161 -12.30 -10.32 -16.59
C PRO A 161 -11.30 -11.05 -15.68
N MET A 162 -10.13 -11.43 -16.22
CA MET A 162 -9.09 -12.13 -15.46
C MET A 162 -8.40 -11.19 -14.47
N GLY A 163 -8.02 -10.01 -14.90
CA GLY A 163 -7.37 -9.02 -14.04
C GLY A 163 -8.30 -8.47 -12.96
N CYS A 164 -9.56 -8.21 -13.30
CA CYS A 164 -10.58 -7.76 -12.35
C CYS A 164 -10.79 -8.79 -11.23
N ALA A 165 -10.96 -10.07 -11.57
CA ALA A 165 -11.13 -11.13 -10.58
C ALA A 165 -9.87 -11.34 -9.71
N LEU A 166 -8.67 -11.32 -10.32
CA LEU A 166 -7.41 -11.41 -9.57
C LEU A 166 -7.29 -10.27 -8.56
N LYS A 167 -7.52 -9.03 -9.00
CA LYS A 167 -7.48 -7.85 -8.14
C LYS A 167 -8.50 -7.94 -7.00
N ALA A 168 -9.73 -8.34 -7.29
CA ALA A 168 -10.77 -8.51 -6.29
C ALA A 168 -10.41 -9.56 -5.24
N ASN A 169 -9.87 -10.71 -5.65
CA ASN A 169 -9.42 -11.76 -4.74
C ASN A 169 -8.25 -11.29 -3.86
N MET A 170 -7.28 -10.57 -4.43
CA MET A 170 -6.16 -10.00 -3.66
C MET A 170 -6.66 -9.00 -2.60
N ILE A 171 -7.60 -8.11 -2.97
CA ILE A 171 -8.21 -7.16 -2.03
C ILE A 171 -9.02 -7.89 -0.95
N GLN A 172 -9.75 -8.94 -1.31
CA GLN A 172 -10.49 -9.75 -0.34
C GLN A 172 -9.56 -10.40 0.67
N GLU A 173 -8.41 -10.94 0.21
CA GLU A 173 -7.41 -11.52 1.12
C GLU A 173 -6.72 -10.44 1.97
N TRP A 174 -6.52 -9.24 1.44
CA TRP A 174 -6.04 -8.09 2.21
C TRP A 174 -7.03 -7.71 3.33
N ARG A 175 -8.34 -7.64 2.99
CA ARG A 175 -9.41 -7.36 3.96
C ARG A 175 -9.46 -8.42 5.07
N LYS A 176 -9.32 -9.70 4.73
CA LYS A 176 -9.24 -10.79 5.72
C LYS A 176 -8.00 -10.65 6.60
N HIS A 177 -6.84 -10.42 5.98
CA HIS A 177 -5.55 -10.40 6.64
C HIS A 177 -5.39 -9.21 7.60
N PHE A 178 -5.85 -8.01 7.21
CA PHE A 178 -5.71 -6.80 8.02
C PHE A 178 -7.01 -6.44 8.74
N ILE A 179 -8.11 -6.22 8.04
CA ILE A 179 -9.33 -5.70 8.67
C ILE A 179 -9.93 -6.72 9.63
N LEU A 180 -10.16 -7.96 9.19
CA LEU A 180 -10.82 -8.97 10.03
C LEU A 180 -9.90 -9.53 11.11
N GLU A 181 -8.67 -9.94 10.76
CA GLU A 181 -7.75 -10.55 11.74
C GLU A 181 -7.27 -9.56 12.80
N GLU A 182 -7.16 -8.28 12.46
CA GLU A 182 -6.69 -7.23 13.37
C GLU A 182 -7.83 -6.44 14.03
N GLY A 183 -9.06 -6.55 13.54
CA GLY A 183 -10.22 -5.84 14.06
C GLY A 183 -10.18 -4.34 13.76
N MET A 184 -9.76 -3.97 12.53
CA MET A 184 -9.66 -2.58 12.11
C MET A 184 -11.00 -1.99 11.70
N LEU A 185 -11.14 -0.68 11.83
CA LEU A 185 -12.29 0.07 11.35
C LEU A 185 -12.12 0.34 9.85
N GLU A 186 -12.99 -0.21 9.02
CA GLU A 186 -12.98 0.07 7.58
C GLU A 186 -13.82 1.31 7.27
N VAL A 187 -13.27 2.24 6.48
CA VAL A 187 -13.96 3.44 6.02
C VAL A 187 -13.85 3.58 4.50
N ASP A 188 -14.78 4.30 3.92
CA ASP A 188 -14.77 4.69 2.52
C ASP A 188 -15.01 6.21 2.42
N CYS A 189 -13.96 6.94 2.03
CA CYS A 189 -13.98 8.39 1.90
C CYS A 189 -13.95 8.80 0.43
N THR A 190 -14.45 10.00 0.14
CA THR A 190 -14.58 10.50 -1.24
C THR A 190 -13.24 10.70 -1.92
N SER A 191 -13.17 10.43 -3.22
CA SER A 191 -11.99 10.67 -4.06
C SER A 191 -11.77 12.15 -4.36
N LEU A 192 -12.87 12.93 -4.44
CA LEU A 192 -12.82 14.38 -4.59
C LEU A 192 -12.48 15.00 -3.23
N THR A 193 -11.34 15.65 -3.15
CA THR A 193 -10.82 16.20 -1.89
C THR A 193 -10.66 17.72 -2.01
N PRO A 194 -11.25 18.51 -1.10
CA PRO A 194 -11.12 19.96 -1.08
C PRO A 194 -9.66 20.42 -0.93
N GLU A 195 -9.31 21.51 -1.61
CA GLU A 195 -7.95 22.11 -1.55
C GLU A 195 -7.45 22.34 -0.11
N PRO A 196 -8.25 22.87 0.86
CA PRO A 196 -7.76 23.09 2.21
C PRO A 196 -7.24 21.84 2.92
N VAL A 197 -7.83 20.66 2.65
CA VAL A 197 -7.38 19.37 3.23
C VAL A 197 -5.99 19.02 2.72
N LEU A 198 -5.79 19.10 1.40
CA LEU A 198 -4.50 18.76 0.76
C LEU A 198 -3.45 19.85 0.95
N LYS A 199 -3.85 21.08 1.24
CA LYS A 199 -2.95 22.15 1.66
C LYS A 199 -2.47 21.96 3.09
N ALA A 200 -3.35 21.56 4.01
CA ALA A 200 -3.00 21.25 5.39
C ALA A 200 -1.96 20.12 5.47
N SER A 201 -2.14 19.06 4.69
CA SER A 201 -1.19 17.93 4.61
C SER A 201 0.10 18.25 3.83
N GLY A 202 0.18 19.41 3.15
CA GLY A 202 1.35 19.82 2.37
C GLY A 202 1.37 19.35 0.91
N HIS A 203 0.38 18.58 0.44
CA HIS A 203 0.36 18.07 -0.92
C HIS A 203 0.25 19.17 -1.99
N VAL A 204 -0.51 20.24 -1.71
CA VAL A 204 -0.63 21.36 -2.67
C VAL A 204 0.71 22.02 -2.93
N ASP A 205 1.52 22.17 -1.88
CA ASP A 205 2.76 22.96 -1.92
C ASP A 205 4.01 22.13 -2.25
N ARG A 206 4.00 20.81 -2.02
CA ARG A 206 5.22 19.97 -2.05
C ARG A 206 5.12 18.74 -2.96
N PHE A 207 3.93 18.36 -3.39
CA PHE A 207 3.73 17.17 -4.22
C PHE A 207 3.93 17.50 -5.70
N ALA A 208 5.16 17.85 -6.06
CA ALA A 208 5.51 18.27 -7.42
C ALA A 208 6.82 17.64 -7.87
N ASP A 209 6.89 17.35 -9.18
CA ASP A 209 8.12 16.97 -9.88
C ASP A 209 8.56 18.10 -10.81
N TRP A 210 9.85 18.20 -11.07
CA TRP A 210 10.40 19.11 -12.07
C TRP A 210 10.16 18.59 -13.49
N MET A 211 9.53 19.38 -14.34
CA MET A 211 9.14 19.01 -15.70
C MET A 211 9.83 19.94 -16.73
N VAL A 212 10.35 19.34 -17.78
CA VAL A 212 10.83 20.05 -19.00
C VAL A 212 10.01 19.60 -20.20
N LYS A 213 9.91 20.45 -21.21
CA LYS A 213 9.18 20.18 -22.46
C LYS A 213 10.11 20.31 -23.68
N ASP A 214 9.89 19.46 -24.65
CA ASP A 214 10.44 19.63 -25.99
C ASP A 214 9.87 20.92 -26.62
N LEU A 215 10.74 21.81 -27.06
CA LEU A 215 10.32 23.13 -27.59
C LEU A 215 9.49 23.06 -28.86
N LYS A 216 9.60 21.99 -29.65
CA LYS A 216 8.87 21.85 -30.92
C LYS A 216 7.65 20.97 -30.82
N THR A 217 7.76 19.85 -30.11
CA THR A 217 6.67 18.84 -29.98
C THR A 217 5.78 19.07 -28.78
N GLY A 218 6.28 19.78 -27.74
CA GLY A 218 5.58 19.94 -26.47
C GLY A 218 5.60 18.68 -25.60
N GLU A 219 6.32 17.62 -26.00
CA GLU A 219 6.45 16.40 -25.21
C GLU A 219 7.11 16.68 -23.86
N CYS A 220 6.51 16.17 -22.79
CA CYS A 220 6.91 16.45 -21.41
C CYS A 220 7.78 15.32 -20.84
N PHE A 221 8.82 15.71 -20.10
CA PHE A 221 9.73 14.80 -19.42
C PHE A 221 9.95 15.24 -17.98
N ARG A 222 10.14 14.29 -17.07
CA ARG A 222 10.69 14.61 -15.75
C ARG A 222 12.15 15.01 -15.92
N ALA A 223 12.49 16.16 -15.39
CA ALA A 223 13.81 16.76 -15.56
C ALA A 223 14.92 15.91 -14.94
N ASP A 224 14.70 15.39 -13.73
CA ASP A 224 15.63 14.50 -13.04
C ASP A 224 15.89 13.19 -13.81
N HIS A 225 14.85 12.55 -14.31
CA HIS A 225 14.98 11.33 -15.13
C HIS A 225 15.68 11.60 -16.47
N LEU A 226 15.37 12.73 -17.10
CA LEU A 226 16.02 13.12 -18.35
C LEU A 226 17.50 13.36 -18.14
N ILE A 227 17.88 14.13 -17.13
CA ILE A 227 19.27 14.41 -16.76
C ILE A 227 19.99 13.09 -16.45
N LYS A 228 19.39 12.21 -15.64
CA LYS A 228 19.96 10.91 -15.28
C LYS A 228 20.26 10.05 -16.51
N ASN A 229 19.26 9.85 -17.37
CA ASN A 229 19.41 9.00 -18.56
C ASN A 229 20.41 9.59 -19.56
N ALA A 230 20.40 10.92 -19.75
CA ALA A 230 21.34 11.58 -20.66
C ALA A 230 22.78 11.51 -20.13
N ALA A 231 22.98 11.73 -18.83
CA ALA A 231 24.27 11.61 -18.17
C ALA A 231 24.82 10.16 -18.25
N GLU A 232 23.99 9.17 -17.95
CA GLU A 232 24.36 7.76 -18.04
C GLU A 232 24.75 7.35 -19.47
N LYS A 233 24.03 7.85 -20.47
CA LYS A 233 24.35 7.61 -21.87
C LYS A 233 25.71 8.19 -22.26
N ILE A 234 26.02 9.42 -21.83
CA ILE A 234 27.33 10.04 -22.11
C ILE A 234 28.45 9.30 -21.37
N MET A 235 28.24 8.94 -20.09
CA MET A 235 29.26 8.21 -19.32
C MET A 235 29.55 6.81 -19.88
N SER A 236 28.58 6.19 -20.53
CA SER A 236 28.76 4.88 -21.19
C SER A 236 29.51 4.98 -22.54
N ASP A 237 29.60 6.18 -23.13
CA ASP A 237 30.34 6.39 -24.37
C ASP A 237 31.86 6.33 -24.09
N LYS A 238 32.54 5.42 -24.80
CA LYS A 238 34.00 5.25 -24.71
C LYS A 238 34.78 6.50 -25.19
N LYS A 239 34.11 7.40 -25.92
CA LYS A 239 34.72 8.63 -26.45
C LYS A 239 34.61 9.83 -25.50
N ALA A 240 33.79 9.73 -24.46
CA ALA A 240 33.66 10.80 -23.47
C ALA A 240 34.94 10.92 -22.63
N ASP A 241 35.41 12.14 -22.45
CA ASP A 241 36.58 12.44 -21.63
C ASP A 241 36.30 12.20 -20.14
N GLU A 242 37.34 11.88 -19.37
CA GLU A 242 37.21 11.57 -17.93
C GLU A 242 36.73 12.78 -17.11
N ALA A 243 37.06 14.00 -17.53
CA ALA A 243 36.61 15.20 -16.81
C ALA A 243 35.08 15.38 -16.95
N THR A 244 34.52 15.16 -18.13
CA THR A 244 33.08 15.17 -18.37
C THR A 244 32.38 14.04 -17.59
N LYS A 245 32.94 12.82 -17.57
CA LYS A 245 32.39 11.71 -16.79
C LYS A 245 32.34 12.04 -15.32
N HIS A 246 33.45 12.59 -14.78
CA HIS A 246 33.50 12.97 -13.36
C HIS A 246 32.49 14.08 -13.02
N ALA A 247 32.37 15.10 -13.86
CA ALA A 247 31.39 16.16 -13.69
C ALA A 247 29.94 15.65 -13.75
N LEU A 248 29.65 14.67 -14.62
CA LEU A 248 28.33 14.04 -14.69
C LEU A 248 28.05 13.11 -13.50
N GLN A 249 29.08 12.46 -12.94
CA GLN A 249 28.94 11.73 -11.68
C GLN A 249 28.56 12.66 -10.54
N ASP A 250 29.19 13.82 -10.45
CA ASP A 250 28.86 14.87 -9.48
C ASP A 250 27.39 15.32 -9.60
N VAL A 251 26.93 15.56 -10.83
CA VAL A 251 25.55 15.91 -11.11
C VAL A 251 24.59 14.83 -10.61
N LEU A 252 24.83 13.57 -10.99
CA LEU A 252 23.94 12.47 -10.63
C LEU A 252 23.79 12.24 -9.13
N ALA A 253 24.80 12.58 -8.38
CA ALA A 253 24.77 12.38 -6.93
C ALA A 253 24.01 13.47 -6.19
N ARG A 254 24.00 14.71 -6.75
CA ARG A 254 23.28 15.83 -6.16
C ARG A 254 21.88 16.01 -6.72
N LEU A 255 21.54 15.29 -7.78
CA LEU A 255 20.34 15.49 -8.60
C LEU A 255 19.03 15.52 -7.80
N GLU A 256 18.91 14.69 -6.75
CA GLU A 256 17.72 14.66 -5.90
C GLU A 256 17.52 15.94 -5.05
N GLY A 257 18.57 16.73 -4.87
CA GLY A 257 18.51 18.01 -4.15
C GLY A 257 18.48 19.22 -5.04
N PHE A 258 18.41 19.04 -6.38
CA PHE A 258 18.43 20.16 -7.35
C PHE A 258 17.08 20.87 -7.38
N ASP A 259 17.16 22.19 -7.39
CA ASP A 259 16.04 23.06 -7.72
C ASP A 259 15.93 23.28 -9.25
N ASP A 260 15.01 24.16 -9.67
CA ASP A 260 14.78 24.50 -11.07
C ASP A 260 16.03 25.11 -11.74
N LYS A 261 16.78 25.92 -11.01
CA LYS A 261 18.00 26.61 -11.51
C LYS A 261 19.14 25.64 -11.68
N ASP A 262 19.37 24.79 -10.70
CA ASP A 262 20.40 23.73 -10.73
C ASP A 262 20.17 22.80 -11.93
N MET A 263 18.92 22.33 -12.11
CA MET A 263 18.55 21.48 -13.23
C MET A 263 18.70 22.19 -14.57
N HIS A 264 18.32 23.47 -14.66
CA HIS A 264 18.46 24.25 -15.86
C HIS A 264 19.93 24.48 -16.25
N GLU A 265 20.79 24.78 -15.25
CA GLU A 265 22.22 24.91 -15.44
C GLU A 265 22.83 23.63 -16.01
N VAL A 266 22.49 22.50 -15.44
CA VAL A 266 22.99 21.17 -15.89
C VAL A 266 22.52 20.86 -17.31
N ILE A 267 21.24 21.04 -17.62
CA ILE A 267 20.68 20.82 -18.96
C ILE A 267 21.40 21.65 -19.97
N THR A 268 21.65 22.93 -19.65
CA THR A 268 22.32 23.89 -20.54
C THR A 268 23.81 23.55 -20.68
N LYS A 269 24.53 23.33 -19.59
CA LYS A 269 25.98 23.06 -19.57
C LYS A 269 26.35 21.80 -20.37
N PHE A 270 25.58 20.73 -20.24
CA PHE A 270 25.83 19.46 -20.94
C PHE A 270 25.03 19.36 -22.25
N ASN A 271 24.31 20.40 -22.63
CA ASN A 271 23.48 20.47 -23.84
C ASN A 271 22.54 19.27 -23.98
N PHE A 272 21.86 18.91 -22.88
CA PHE A 272 20.90 17.82 -22.92
C PHE A 272 19.69 18.22 -23.77
N LYS A 273 19.24 17.27 -24.56
CA LYS A 273 18.17 17.45 -25.55
C LYS A 273 17.02 16.48 -25.27
N SER A 274 15.91 16.70 -25.91
CA SER A 274 14.78 15.79 -25.94
C SER A 274 15.24 14.39 -26.38
N PRO A 275 15.00 13.33 -25.60
CA PRO A 275 15.45 11.99 -25.91
C PRO A 275 14.75 11.38 -27.13
N SER A 276 13.56 11.88 -27.49
CA SER A 276 12.77 11.39 -28.63
C SER A 276 13.11 12.10 -29.94
N THR A 277 13.44 13.39 -29.91
CA THR A 277 13.55 14.20 -31.12
C THR A 277 14.92 14.87 -31.29
N GLY A 278 15.71 15.03 -30.21
CA GLY A 278 16.94 15.79 -30.19
C GLY A 278 16.75 17.35 -30.19
N ASN A 279 15.53 17.83 -30.02
CA ASN A 279 15.22 19.25 -29.90
C ASN A 279 15.67 19.86 -28.56
N ASP A 280 15.70 21.17 -28.49
CA ASP A 280 15.93 21.92 -27.25
C ASP A 280 14.76 21.75 -26.27
N LEU A 281 15.07 21.94 -24.98
CA LEU A 281 14.12 21.77 -23.86
C LEU A 281 13.79 23.15 -23.26
N THR A 282 12.59 23.30 -22.71
CA THR A 282 12.22 24.44 -21.89
C THR A 282 13.03 24.44 -20.58
N PRO A 283 13.14 25.58 -19.88
CA PRO A 283 13.53 25.57 -18.48
C PRO A 283 12.64 24.63 -17.65
N PRO A 284 13.16 24.01 -16.57
CA PRO A 284 12.36 23.21 -15.64
C PRO A 284 11.27 24.06 -14.98
N ILE A 285 10.09 23.47 -14.85
CA ILE A 285 8.96 24.05 -14.12
C ILE A 285 8.42 23.04 -13.13
N ALA A 286 8.00 23.49 -11.94
CA ALA A 286 7.34 22.62 -10.98
C ALA A 286 5.98 22.18 -11.54
N PHE A 287 5.75 20.89 -11.58
CA PHE A 287 4.51 20.27 -12.01
C PHE A 287 3.89 19.52 -10.87
N ASN A 288 2.78 20.04 -10.32
CA ASN A 288 2.06 19.35 -9.24
C ASN A 288 1.42 18.08 -9.79
N LEU A 289 1.66 16.97 -9.09
CA LEU A 289 1.21 15.64 -9.51
C LEU A 289 -0.26 15.36 -9.19
N MET A 290 -1.01 16.29 -8.61
CA MET A 290 -2.44 16.11 -8.38
C MET A 290 -3.25 16.54 -9.60
N PHE A 291 -4.40 15.86 -9.81
CA PHE A 291 -5.39 16.29 -10.79
C PHE A 291 -6.30 17.36 -10.18
N PRO A 292 -6.22 18.63 -10.62
CA PRO A 292 -7.13 19.66 -10.13
C PRO A 292 -8.52 19.50 -10.71
N THR A 293 -9.54 19.83 -9.92
CA THR A 293 -10.93 19.87 -10.33
C THR A 293 -11.69 20.94 -9.56
N GLN A 294 -12.98 21.09 -9.85
CA GLN A 294 -13.86 22.05 -9.20
C GLN A 294 -15.13 21.34 -8.74
N ILE A 295 -15.65 21.74 -7.58
CA ILE A 295 -16.90 21.22 -7.05
C ILE A 295 -17.97 22.31 -7.13
N GLY A 296 -19.13 21.93 -7.66
CA GLY A 296 -20.29 22.81 -7.83
C GLY A 296 -20.30 23.59 -9.14
N PRO A 297 -21.44 24.19 -9.49
CA PRO A 297 -21.67 24.83 -10.79
C PRO A 297 -20.96 26.18 -10.95
N THR A 298 -20.63 26.85 -9.85
CA THR A 298 -19.95 28.16 -9.87
C THR A 298 -18.45 28.05 -10.12
N GLY A 299 -17.87 26.86 -9.90
CA GLY A 299 -16.43 26.64 -10.06
C GLY A 299 -15.55 27.29 -8.98
N ASP A 300 -16.15 27.88 -7.94
CA ASP A 300 -15.41 28.58 -6.89
C ASP A 300 -14.76 27.64 -5.87
N PHE A 301 -15.23 26.40 -5.79
CA PHE A 301 -14.74 25.44 -4.82
C PHE A 301 -13.68 24.52 -5.43
N LYS A 302 -12.41 24.90 -5.25
CA LYS A 302 -11.27 24.11 -5.72
C LYS A 302 -11.14 22.78 -4.99
N ALA A 303 -10.85 21.73 -5.74
CA ALA A 303 -10.61 20.40 -5.26
C ALA A 303 -9.58 19.67 -6.14
N TYR A 304 -9.21 18.48 -5.69
CA TYR A 304 -8.33 17.57 -6.42
C TYR A 304 -8.86 16.16 -6.34
N LEU A 305 -8.50 15.32 -7.30
CA LEU A 305 -8.53 13.88 -7.11
C LEU A 305 -7.43 13.50 -6.14
N ARG A 306 -7.75 12.77 -5.07
CA ARG A 306 -6.82 12.46 -3.96
C ARG A 306 -5.59 11.66 -4.45
N PRO A 307 -4.36 12.03 -4.06
CA PRO A 307 -3.15 11.27 -4.40
C PRO A 307 -2.91 10.06 -3.48
N GLU A 308 -3.62 9.99 -2.35
CA GLU A 308 -3.60 8.93 -1.33
C GLU A 308 -4.95 8.86 -0.62
N THR A 309 -5.22 7.78 0.11
CA THR A 309 -6.49 7.62 0.84
C THR A 309 -6.41 8.04 2.30
N ALA A 310 -5.20 8.21 2.85
CA ALA A 310 -4.90 8.52 4.25
C ALA A 310 -5.62 9.76 4.79
N GLN A 311 -5.65 10.85 3.99
CA GLN A 311 -6.21 12.13 4.45
C GLN A 311 -7.69 12.04 4.83
N GLY A 312 -8.45 11.17 4.13
CA GLY A 312 -9.84 10.90 4.48
C GLY A 312 -10.00 10.28 5.87
N ILE A 313 -9.04 9.44 6.29
CA ILE A 313 -9.03 8.84 7.62
C ILE A 313 -8.70 9.90 8.68
N PHE A 314 -7.69 10.74 8.45
CA PHE A 314 -7.26 11.76 9.41
C PHE A 314 -8.36 12.78 9.71
N VAL A 315 -9.05 13.28 8.70
CA VAL A 315 -10.15 14.25 8.94
C VAL A 315 -11.36 13.62 9.66
N ASN A 316 -11.49 12.30 9.61
CA ASN A 316 -12.51 11.55 10.34
C ASN A 316 -12.03 10.98 11.69
N PHE A 317 -10.78 11.23 12.09
CA PHE A 317 -10.17 10.66 13.30
C PHE A 317 -11.07 10.75 14.53
N LYS A 318 -11.67 11.90 14.81
CA LYS A 318 -12.52 12.09 16.00
C LYS A 318 -13.73 11.17 16.02
N ARG A 319 -14.38 10.99 14.87
CA ARG A 319 -15.53 10.07 14.72
C ARG A 319 -15.11 8.62 14.89
N LEU A 320 -13.94 8.27 14.36
CA LEU A 320 -13.37 6.91 14.48
C LEU A 320 -12.97 6.61 15.93
N LEU A 321 -12.36 7.58 16.62
CA LEU A 321 -12.03 7.47 18.04
C LEU A 321 -13.30 7.31 18.90
N GLU A 322 -14.34 8.11 18.64
CA GLU A 322 -15.64 7.98 19.31
C GLU A 322 -16.27 6.60 19.05
N PHE A 323 -16.25 6.11 17.80
CA PHE A 323 -16.72 4.77 17.46
C PHE A 323 -15.93 3.69 18.21
N ASN A 324 -14.63 3.88 18.39
CA ASN A 324 -13.76 3.01 19.18
C ASN A 324 -13.82 3.29 20.71
N GLN A 325 -14.88 3.98 21.18
CA GLN A 325 -15.09 4.27 22.60
C GLN A 325 -13.96 5.09 23.26
N GLY A 326 -13.30 5.96 22.52
CA GLY A 326 -12.21 6.81 23.00
C GLY A 326 -10.90 6.07 23.30
N LYS A 327 -10.74 4.81 22.87
CA LYS A 327 -9.58 3.97 23.24
C LYS A 327 -8.50 4.00 22.17
N LEU A 328 -7.23 4.11 22.62
CA LEU A 328 -6.03 3.85 21.86
C LEU A 328 -5.36 2.53 22.35
N PRO A 329 -4.57 1.83 21.53
CA PRO A 329 -4.41 2.04 20.09
C PRO A 329 -5.59 1.47 19.28
N PHE A 330 -5.83 2.01 18.10
CA PHE A 330 -6.75 1.45 17.12
C PHE A 330 -6.27 1.75 15.69
N ALA A 331 -6.75 0.99 14.71
CA ALA A 331 -6.45 1.22 13.32
C ALA A 331 -7.73 1.46 12.52
N ALA A 332 -7.65 2.36 11.55
CA ALA A 332 -8.64 2.51 10.49
C ALA A 332 -7.99 2.17 9.14
N ALA A 333 -8.77 1.62 8.24
CA ALA A 333 -8.29 1.19 6.94
C ALA A 333 -9.23 1.66 5.83
N GLN A 334 -8.67 1.96 4.68
CA GLN A 334 -9.41 2.34 3.49
C GLN A 334 -8.88 1.61 2.26
N ILE A 335 -9.80 1.11 1.42
CA ILE A 335 -9.52 0.58 0.09
C ILE A 335 -10.13 1.58 -0.89
N GLY A 336 -9.31 2.16 -1.78
CA GLY A 336 -9.82 3.18 -2.68
C GLY A 336 -8.87 3.50 -3.83
N LEU A 337 -9.30 4.40 -4.70
CA LEU A 337 -8.48 4.91 -5.79
C LEU A 337 -7.63 6.09 -5.32
N GLY A 338 -6.35 6.05 -5.71
CA GLY A 338 -5.43 7.17 -5.69
C GLY A 338 -5.15 7.65 -7.11
N PHE A 339 -4.83 8.94 -7.26
CA PHE A 339 -4.62 9.58 -8.56
C PHE A 339 -3.35 10.42 -8.52
N ARG A 340 -2.43 10.15 -9.44
CA ARG A 340 -1.19 10.93 -9.59
C ARG A 340 -0.97 11.27 -11.05
N ASN A 341 -1.01 12.52 -11.40
CA ASN A 341 -0.83 12.99 -12.77
C ASN A 341 0.64 12.87 -13.20
N GLU A 342 1.10 11.63 -13.33
CA GLU A 342 2.46 11.29 -13.71
C GLU A 342 2.86 11.94 -15.03
N ILE A 343 4.01 12.60 -15.07
CA ILE A 343 4.54 13.29 -16.26
C ILE A 343 4.83 12.28 -17.37
N SER A 344 5.49 11.18 -17.04
CA SER A 344 5.89 10.13 -17.99
C SER A 344 5.63 8.75 -17.40
N PRO A 345 4.36 8.27 -17.37
CA PRO A 345 4.05 6.93 -16.89
C PRO A 345 4.65 5.88 -17.83
N ARG A 346 5.25 4.83 -17.26
CA ARG A 346 5.95 3.76 -17.99
C ARG A 346 5.82 2.44 -17.21
N GLN A 347 6.19 1.33 -17.87
CA GLN A 347 6.33 0.00 -17.25
C GLN A 347 4.99 -0.60 -16.79
N GLY A 348 3.93 -0.48 -17.60
CA GLY A 348 2.64 -1.10 -17.30
C GLY A 348 2.05 -0.60 -15.97
N LEU A 349 1.61 -1.53 -15.13
CA LEU A 349 0.96 -1.21 -13.84
C LEU A 349 1.90 -0.63 -12.76
N ILE A 350 3.19 -0.50 -13.03
CA ILE A 350 4.17 -0.02 -12.04
C ILE A 350 4.05 1.50 -11.82
N ARG A 351 3.86 2.25 -12.91
CA ARG A 351 3.71 3.71 -12.84
C ARG A 351 2.52 4.16 -13.65
N VAL A 352 1.40 4.35 -12.98
CA VAL A 352 0.10 4.67 -13.56
C VAL A 352 -0.47 5.94 -12.95
N ARG A 353 -1.48 6.53 -13.58
CA ARG A 353 -2.15 7.77 -13.15
C ARG A 353 -3.35 7.54 -12.24
N GLU A 354 -3.95 6.38 -12.33
CA GLU A 354 -5.05 5.92 -11.47
C GLU A 354 -4.71 4.52 -10.96
N PHE A 355 -4.79 4.31 -9.66
CA PHE A 355 -4.40 3.05 -9.02
C PHE A 355 -5.20 2.76 -7.77
N THR A 356 -5.39 1.48 -7.49
CA THR A 356 -6.02 1.04 -6.24
C THR A 356 -5.00 0.99 -5.12
N MET A 357 -5.32 1.65 -4.02
CA MET A 357 -4.56 1.64 -2.76
C MET A 357 -5.35 0.90 -1.69
N CYS A 358 -4.62 0.28 -0.78
CA CYS A 358 -5.15 -0.18 0.50
C CYS A 358 -4.25 0.41 1.59
N GLU A 359 -4.77 1.32 2.39
CA GLU A 359 -4.01 2.04 3.42
C GLU A 359 -4.59 1.79 4.80
N ILE A 360 -3.71 1.77 5.79
CA ILE A 360 -4.02 1.58 7.19
C ILE A 360 -3.39 2.72 7.96
N GLU A 361 -4.19 3.38 8.79
CA GLU A 361 -3.71 4.38 9.73
C GLU A 361 -3.90 3.84 11.15
N HIS A 362 -2.80 3.41 11.76
CA HIS A 362 -2.80 2.88 13.12
C HIS A 362 -2.41 3.97 14.10
N PHE A 363 -3.38 4.40 14.90
CA PHE A 363 -3.23 5.48 15.89
C PHE A 363 -2.70 4.92 17.19
N VAL A 364 -1.58 5.48 17.67
CA VAL A 364 -0.90 5.06 18.91
C VAL A 364 -0.54 6.25 19.78
N ASP A 365 -0.30 5.98 21.06
CA ASP A 365 0.31 6.96 21.97
C ASP A 365 1.72 7.31 21.46
N PRO A 366 2.05 8.61 21.22
CA PRO A 366 3.39 9.00 20.76
C PRO A 366 4.51 8.66 21.76
N SER A 367 4.18 8.53 23.04
CA SER A 367 5.14 8.17 24.09
C SER A 367 5.29 6.65 24.27
N ASP A 368 4.37 5.85 23.74
CA ASP A 368 4.40 4.38 23.84
C ASP A 368 3.89 3.74 22.54
N LYS A 369 4.83 3.42 21.66
CA LYS A 369 4.58 2.70 20.40
C LYS A 369 4.83 1.19 20.52
N SER A 370 4.78 0.65 21.74
CA SER A 370 4.79 -0.80 21.96
C SER A 370 3.49 -1.43 21.47
N PHE A 371 3.54 -2.71 21.11
CA PHE A 371 2.36 -3.38 20.56
C PHE A 371 2.20 -4.80 21.09
N ALA A 372 1.16 -5.04 21.85
CA ALA A 372 0.92 -6.33 22.52
C ALA A 372 0.91 -7.55 21.57
N LYS A 373 0.57 -7.35 20.29
CA LYS A 373 0.59 -8.42 19.28
C LYS A 373 1.99 -8.65 18.68
N PHE A 374 2.98 -7.78 18.93
CA PHE A 374 4.34 -7.88 18.40
C PHE A 374 5.00 -9.21 18.76
N LYS A 375 4.76 -9.73 19.96
CA LYS A 375 5.24 -11.06 20.39
C LYS A 375 4.87 -12.21 19.44
N LYS A 376 3.81 -12.07 18.61
CA LYS A 376 3.40 -13.08 17.62
C LYS A 376 4.31 -13.11 16.40
N VAL A 377 5.06 -12.05 16.17
CA VAL A 377 5.95 -11.90 15.02
C VAL A 377 7.41 -11.70 15.41
N HIS A 378 7.74 -11.52 16.68
CA HIS A 378 9.07 -11.24 17.20
C HIS A 378 10.17 -12.13 16.58
N SER A 379 9.93 -13.44 16.49
CA SER A 379 10.86 -14.40 15.88
C SER A 379 10.71 -14.56 14.35
N TYR A 380 9.97 -13.65 13.69
CA TYR A 380 9.73 -13.75 12.25
C TYR A 380 10.91 -13.21 11.46
N PRO A 381 11.57 -14.03 10.61
CA PRO A 381 12.73 -13.59 9.84
C PRO A 381 12.30 -12.75 8.64
N MET A 382 13.02 -11.67 8.39
CA MET A 382 12.82 -10.77 7.25
C MET A 382 14.17 -10.37 6.65
N LEU A 383 14.19 -10.12 5.34
CA LEU A 383 15.34 -9.57 4.63
C LEU A 383 15.26 -8.04 4.71
N LEU A 384 16.12 -7.43 5.52
CA LEU A 384 16.13 -5.99 5.81
C LEU A 384 17.37 -5.33 5.19
N PHE A 385 17.13 -4.24 4.45
CA PHE A 385 18.16 -3.39 3.86
C PHE A 385 18.13 -2.03 4.55
N SER A 386 18.77 -1.95 5.72
CA SER A 386 18.75 -0.77 6.57
C SER A 386 19.51 0.40 5.96
N ALA A 387 19.22 1.61 6.41
CA ALA A 387 19.93 2.81 6.02
C ALA A 387 21.44 2.69 6.30
N CYS A 388 21.82 2.10 7.44
CA CYS A 388 23.22 1.83 7.77
C CYS A 388 23.88 0.90 6.75
N ASN A 389 23.24 -0.24 6.44
CA ASN A 389 23.79 -1.17 5.44
C ASN A 389 23.92 -0.52 4.07
N GLN A 390 22.94 0.30 3.66
CA GLN A 390 23.00 1.07 2.43
C GLN A 390 24.18 2.07 2.43
N MET A 391 24.42 2.74 3.54
CA MET A 391 25.53 3.69 3.67
C MET A 391 26.90 2.99 3.72
N ASP A 392 26.96 1.79 4.29
CA ASP A 392 28.19 1.04 4.47
C ASP A 392 28.50 0.08 3.31
N GLY A 393 27.61 0.03 2.28
CA GLY A 393 27.75 -0.90 1.17
C GLY A 393 27.58 -2.36 1.57
N GLN A 394 26.96 -2.61 2.73
CA GLN A 394 26.64 -3.95 3.16
C GLN A 394 25.36 -4.46 2.45
N PRO A 395 25.27 -5.75 2.19
CA PRO A 395 24.04 -6.33 1.62
C PRO A 395 22.88 -6.27 2.60
N ALA A 396 21.68 -6.44 2.07
CA ALA A 396 20.51 -6.70 2.89
C ALA A 396 20.75 -7.93 3.80
N GLN A 397 20.35 -7.85 5.05
CA GLN A 397 20.59 -8.88 6.07
C GLN A 397 19.29 -9.53 6.51
N THR A 398 19.31 -10.86 6.66
CA THR A 398 18.21 -11.57 7.27
C THR A 398 18.36 -11.57 8.79
N MET A 399 17.37 -10.97 9.46
CA MET A 399 17.27 -11.01 10.91
C MET A 399 15.81 -11.14 11.34
N THR A 400 15.56 -11.48 12.59
CA THR A 400 14.19 -11.47 13.10
C THR A 400 13.74 -10.03 13.30
N ILE A 401 12.43 -9.79 13.12
CA ILE A 401 11.90 -8.43 13.34
C ILE A 401 12.06 -7.99 14.81
N GLY A 402 12.06 -8.93 15.75
CA GLY A 402 12.37 -8.67 17.16
C GLY A 402 13.78 -8.12 17.33
N GLU A 403 14.79 -8.81 16.79
CA GLU A 403 16.18 -8.32 16.82
C GLU A 403 16.33 -6.95 16.16
N ALA A 404 15.60 -6.69 15.06
CA ALA A 404 15.66 -5.40 14.36
C ALA A 404 15.13 -4.25 15.22
N VAL A 405 14.05 -4.47 15.97
CA VAL A 405 13.49 -3.49 16.91
C VAL A 405 14.39 -3.33 18.14
N GLU A 406 14.86 -4.42 18.74
CA GLU A 406 15.77 -4.39 19.91
C GLU A 406 17.08 -3.66 19.62
N LYS A 407 17.60 -3.79 18.39
CA LYS A 407 18.81 -3.09 17.94
C LYS A 407 18.56 -1.65 17.48
N GLY A 408 17.30 -1.17 17.50
CA GLY A 408 16.94 0.17 17.03
C GLY A 408 17.09 0.36 15.51
N ILE A 409 17.15 -0.74 14.73
CA ILE A 409 17.16 -0.70 13.27
C ILE A 409 15.78 -0.33 12.75
N VAL A 410 14.72 -0.89 13.35
CA VAL A 410 13.33 -0.52 13.16
C VAL A 410 12.87 0.28 14.37
N ALA A 411 12.28 1.44 14.16
CA ALA A 411 12.06 2.45 15.19
C ALA A 411 11.18 1.99 16.37
N ASN A 412 10.21 1.11 16.14
CA ASN A 412 9.30 0.66 17.21
C ASN A 412 8.60 -0.66 16.86
N GLU A 413 7.98 -1.28 17.89
CA GLU A 413 7.28 -2.56 17.76
C GLU A 413 6.07 -2.50 16.82
N THR A 414 5.32 -1.40 16.84
CA THR A 414 4.13 -1.26 16.00
C THR A 414 4.50 -1.25 14.52
N LEU A 415 5.50 -0.48 14.12
CA LEU A 415 6.04 -0.46 12.76
C LEU A 415 6.56 -1.86 12.36
N GLY A 416 7.38 -2.48 13.22
CA GLY A 416 7.91 -3.83 12.99
C GLY A 416 6.80 -4.89 12.85
N TYR A 417 5.74 -4.77 13.62
CA TYR A 417 4.57 -5.65 13.49
C TYR A 417 3.94 -5.56 12.11
N TYR A 418 3.67 -4.33 11.65
CA TYR A 418 3.06 -4.12 10.33
C TYR A 418 3.99 -4.52 9.18
N MET A 419 5.30 -4.30 9.29
CA MET A 419 6.27 -4.83 8.32
C MET A 419 6.17 -6.37 8.20
N ALA A 420 6.11 -7.08 9.33
CA ALA A 420 5.95 -8.53 9.32
C ALA A 420 4.59 -8.97 8.75
N ARG A 421 3.52 -8.24 9.04
CA ARG A 421 2.18 -8.49 8.48
C ARG A 421 2.15 -8.26 6.97
N THR A 422 2.79 -7.19 6.51
CA THR A 422 2.97 -6.88 5.09
C THR A 422 3.69 -8.02 4.37
N HIS A 423 4.82 -8.49 4.91
CA HIS A 423 5.55 -9.62 4.34
C HIS A 423 4.67 -10.87 4.22
N LYS A 424 3.94 -11.22 5.28
CA LYS A 424 3.04 -12.39 5.30
C LYS A 424 1.93 -12.29 4.26
N TYR A 425 1.33 -11.10 4.09
CA TYR A 425 0.32 -10.86 3.08
C TYR A 425 0.90 -11.02 1.66
N LEU A 426 2.03 -10.39 1.36
CA LEU A 426 2.66 -10.46 0.05
C LEU A 426 3.00 -11.91 -0.35
N VAL A 427 3.55 -12.69 0.56
CA VAL A 427 3.81 -14.11 0.34
C VAL A 427 2.52 -14.91 0.16
N LYS A 428 1.48 -14.58 0.94
CA LYS A 428 0.16 -15.24 0.86
C LYS A 428 -0.50 -15.05 -0.50
N VAL A 429 -0.36 -13.89 -1.13
CA VAL A 429 -0.94 -13.63 -2.46
C VAL A 429 -0.07 -14.10 -3.63
N GLY A 430 1.15 -14.60 -3.37
CA GLY A 430 1.98 -15.26 -4.38
C GLY A 430 3.30 -14.58 -4.70
N VAL A 431 3.71 -13.56 -3.95
CA VAL A 431 5.07 -13.01 -4.08
C VAL A 431 6.09 -14.04 -3.59
N ASP A 432 7.12 -14.28 -4.37
CA ASP A 432 8.24 -15.14 -3.98
C ASP A 432 9.03 -14.47 -2.83
N PRO A 433 9.11 -15.08 -1.63
CA PRO A 433 9.81 -14.49 -0.49
C PRO A 433 11.31 -14.29 -0.73
N ARG A 434 11.89 -14.96 -1.73
CA ARG A 434 13.29 -14.79 -2.13
C ARG A 434 13.51 -13.50 -2.92
N ARG A 435 12.46 -12.94 -3.48
CA ARG A 435 12.44 -11.71 -4.27
C ARG A 435 11.74 -10.57 -3.54
N LEU A 436 11.71 -10.61 -2.22
CA LEU A 436 11.07 -9.62 -1.34
C LEU A 436 12.05 -9.16 -0.29
N ARG A 437 12.30 -7.85 -0.21
CA ARG A 437 13.09 -7.21 0.84
C ARG A 437 12.39 -5.98 1.40
N PHE A 438 12.82 -5.54 2.57
CA PHE A 438 12.39 -4.26 3.13
C PHE A 438 13.58 -3.30 3.14
N ARG A 439 13.44 -2.17 2.43
CA ARG A 439 14.47 -1.13 2.32
C ARG A 439 14.07 0.07 3.15
N GLN A 440 14.95 0.50 4.04
CA GLN A 440 14.75 1.71 4.84
C GLN A 440 15.07 2.95 4.01
N HIS A 441 14.26 3.99 4.12
CA HIS A 441 14.56 5.28 3.52
C HIS A 441 15.81 5.90 4.15
N LEU A 442 16.62 6.54 3.32
CA LEU A 442 17.73 7.38 3.79
C LEU A 442 17.17 8.73 4.27
N GLY A 443 17.94 9.43 5.12
CA GLY A 443 17.47 10.69 5.70
C GLY A 443 17.12 11.80 4.68
N ASN A 444 17.67 11.74 3.47
CA ASN A 444 17.35 12.65 2.37
C ASN A 444 16.16 12.18 1.49
N GLU A 445 15.74 10.93 1.65
CA GLU A 445 14.57 10.34 0.96
C GLU A 445 13.32 10.40 1.84
N MET A 446 13.51 10.60 3.15
CA MET A 446 12.45 10.57 4.15
C MET A 446 11.39 11.64 3.85
N ALA A 447 10.13 11.23 3.76
CA ALA A 447 9.02 12.18 3.65
C ALA A 447 9.00 13.13 4.86
N HIS A 448 8.60 14.37 4.64
CA HIS A 448 8.65 15.43 5.67
C HIS A 448 7.80 15.14 6.93
N TYR A 449 6.89 14.20 6.86
CA TYR A 449 6.04 13.76 7.95
C TYR A 449 6.53 12.48 8.65
N ALA A 450 7.48 11.74 8.06
CA ALA A 450 7.90 10.44 8.55
C ALA A 450 9.10 10.52 9.49
N GLN A 451 9.09 9.69 10.55
CA GLN A 451 10.23 9.47 11.45
C GLN A 451 11.06 8.24 11.03
N ASP A 452 10.41 7.23 10.49
CA ASP A 452 11.02 6.02 9.93
C ASP A 452 10.11 5.50 8.82
N CYS A 453 10.70 5.02 7.73
CA CYS A 453 9.98 4.50 6.59
C CYS A 453 10.69 3.32 5.96
N TRP A 454 9.94 2.25 5.70
CA TRP A 454 10.42 1.00 5.13
C TRP A 454 9.56 0.56 3.95
N ASP A 455 10.16 0.46 2.77
CA ASP A 455 9.49 -0.03 1.58
C ASP A 455 9.62 -1.55 1.47
N ALA A 456 8.50 -2.24 1.31
CA ALA A 456 8.51 -3.59 0.81
C ALA A 456 8.77 -3.55 -0.70
N GLU A 457 10.00 -3.86 -1.08
CA GLU A 457 10.45 -3.91 -2.47
C GLU A 457 10.40 -5.35 -3.00
N ILE A 458 9.85 -5.51 -4.18
CA ILE A 458 9.74 -6.80 -4.88
C ILE A 458 10.65 -6.77 -6.12
N LEU A 459 11.51 -7.77 -6.26
CA LEU A 459 12.38 -7.90 -7.42
C LEU A 459 11.60 -8.43 -8.63
N THR A 460 11.54 -7.61 -9.65
CA THR A 460 10.92 -7.92 -10.95
C THR A 460 11.94 -7.78 -12.08
N SER A 461 11.53 -8.04 -13.31
CA SER A 461 12.33 -7.78 -14.50
C SER A 461 12.68 -6.29 -14.72
N TYR A 462 12.04 -5.39 -14.00
CA TYR A 462 12.34 -3.96 -13.97
C TYR A 462 13.27 -3.57 -12.82
N GLY A 463 13.77 -4.53 -12.04
CA GLY A 463 14.55 -4.34 -10.82
C GLY A 463 13.68 -4.36 -9.55
N TRP A 464 14.23 -3.84 -8.46
CA TRP A 464 13.52 -3.70 -7.20
C TRP A 464 12.45 -2.61 -7.31
N ILE A 465 11.21 -2.95 -7.00
CA ILE A 465 10.07 -2.06 -7.10
C ILE A 465 9.41 -1.95 -5.73
N GLU A 466 9.29 -0.75 -5.24
CA GLU A 466 8.46 -0.41 -4.09
C GLU A 466 7.00 -0.74 -4.38
N CYS A 467 6.42 -1.63 -3.60
CA CYS A 467 5.03 -2.06 -3.71
C CYS A 467 4.19 -1.69 -2.49
N VAL A 468 4.83 -1.57 -1.32
CA VAL A 468 4.17 -1.19 -0.06
C VAL A 468 5.10 -0.30 0.74
N GLY A 469 4.66 0.90 1.11
CA GLY A 469 5.31 1.74 2.10
C GLY A 469 4.86 1.36 3.51
N ASN A 470 5.77 1.36 4.48
CA ASN A 470 5.46 1.22 5.91
C ASN A 470 6.13 2.39 6.63
N ALA A 471 5.36 3.37 7.08
CA ALA A 471 5.86 4.61 7.64
C ALA A 471 5.38 4.85 9.07
N ASP A 472 6.25 5.42 9.88
CA ASP A 472 5.88 6.12 11.12
C ASP A 472 5.71 7.60 10.80
N ARG A 473 4.48 8.04 10.61
CA ARG A 473 4.12 9.43 10.25
C ARG A 473 4.15 10.39 11.45
N SER A 474 4.50 9.90 12.62
CA SER A 474 4.44 10.71 13.84
C SER A 474 3.04 11.33 14.07
N CYS A 475 2.99 12.50 14.69
CA CYS A 475 1.74 13.25 14.95
C CYS A 475 1.45 14.30 13.86
N TYR A 476 2.14 14.26 12.71
CA TYR A 476 2.16 15.35 11.74
C TYR A 476 0.76 15.68 11.22
N ASP A 477 0.08 14.72 10.59
CA ASP A 477 -1.19 14.97 9.90
C ASP A 477 -2.28 15.49 10.83
N LEU A 478 -2.49 14.83 11.98
CA LEU A 478 -3.47 15.25 12.98
C LEU A 478 -3.16 16.66 13.51
N THR A 479 -1.89 16.99 13.71
CA THR A 479 -1.44 18.32 14.13
C THR A 479 -1.75 19.37 13.08
N GLN A 480 -1.44 19.11 11.80
CA GLN A 480 -1.66 20.06 10.72
C GLN A 480 -3.15 20.32 10.49
N HIS A 481 -3.98 19.28 10.48
CA HIS A 481 -5.43 19.43 10.38
C HIS A 481 -6.02 20.16 11.57
N SER A 482 -5.56 19.86 12.79
CA SER A 482 -6.00 20.59 13.99
C SER A 482 -5.68 22.08 13.91
N LYS A 483 -4.44 22.44 13.49
CA LYS A 483 -4.03 23.84 13.33
C LYS A 483 -4.83 24.57 12.24
N THR A 484 -5.08 23.89 11.12
CA THR A 484 -5.79 24.51 9.98
C THR A 484 -7.27 24.74 10.27
N THR A 485 -7.91 23.86 11.03
CA THR A 485 -9.36 23.88 11.26
C THR A 485 -9.75 24.41 12.65
N ASN A 486 -8.80 24.61 13.55
CA ASN A 486 -9.02 24.85 14.98
C ASN A 486 -9.86 23.75 15.68
N VAL A 487 -9.93 22.54 15.08
CA VAL A 487 -10.58 21.39 15.68
C VAL A 487 -9.53 20.48 16.30
N LYS A 488 -9.60 20.25 17.60
CA LYS A 488 -8.67 19.36 18.29
C LYS A 488 -8.86 17.91 17.82
N LEU A 489 -7.86 17.33 17.18
CA LEU A 489 -7.77 15.91 16.82
C LEU A 489 -6.88 15.20 17.83
N VAL A 490 -7.38 15.05 19.05
CA VAL A 490 -6.67 14.48 20.20
C VAL A 490 -7.43 13.32 20.79
N ALA A 491 -6.72 12.46 21.51
CA ALA A 491 -7.27 11.40 22.33
C ALA A 491 -6.98 11.69 23.82
N GLU A 492 -7.79 11.13 24.70
CA GLU A 492 -7.58 11.22 26.14
C GLU A 492 -6.77 10.02 26.64
N LYS A 493 -5.64 10.29 27.26
CA LYS A 493 -4.81 9.31 27.95
C LYS A 493 -5.06 9.38 29.45
N LYS A 494 -5.44 8.27 30.06
CA LYS A 494 -5.54 8.20 31.53
C LYS A 494 -4.14 8.28 32.13
N LEU A 495 -3.97 9.18 33.09
CA LEU A 495 -2.75 9.29 33.87
C LEU A 495 -2.69 8.16 34.91
N PRO A 496 -1.52 7.51 35.11
CA PRO A 496 -1.34 6.50 36.15
C PRO A 496 -1.64 7.07 37.54
N GLU A 497 -1.22 8.31 37.78
CA GLU A 497 -1.51 9.07 38.99
C GLU A 497 -2.10 10.43 38.64
N PRO A 498 -3.07 10.93 39.40
CA PRO A 498 -3.63 12.25 39.18
C PRO A 498 -2.56 13.34 39.29
N LYS A 499 -2.46 14.19 38.27
CA LYS A 499 -1.51 15.30 38.24
C LYS A 499 -2.20 16.60 38.64
N THR A 500 -1.63 17.30 39.62
CA THR A 500 -2.09 18.63 39.97
C THR A 500 -1.41 19.65 39.06
N VAL A 501 -2.20 20.35 38.25
CA VAL A 501 -1.72 21.40 37.34
C VAL A 501 -2.27 22.76 37.85
N ASN A 502 -1.42 23.78 37.81
CA ASN A 502 -1.87 25.14 38.02
C ASN A 502 -2.52 25.62 36.72
N VAL A 503 -3.74 26.10 36.82
CA VAL A 503 -4.51 26.61 35.68
C VAL A 503 -4.76 28.09 35.85
N VAL A 504 -4.45 28.86 34.83
CA VAL A 504 -4.76 30.29 34.78
C VAL A 504 -5.91 30.48 33.80
N GLU A 505 -7.09 30.82 34.28
CA GLU A 505 -8.29 30.93 33.45
C GLU A 505 -8.81 32.38 33.43
N ALA A 506 -9.18 32.86 32.25
CA ALA A 506 -9.88 34.12 32.07
C ALA A 506 -11.40 33.89 32.24
N VAL A 507 -11.92 34.19 33.42
CA VAL A 507 -13.34 34.02 33.73
C VAL A 507 -14.13 35.25 33.31
N PRO A 508 -15.02 35.19 32.33
CA PRO A 508 -15.79 36.32 31.86
C PRO A 508 -16.94 36.66 32.78
N ASN A 509 -17.18 37.95 32.97
CA ASN A 509 -18.40 38.45 33.56
C ASN A 509 -19.49 38.52 32.49
N MET A 510 -20.31 37.47 32.43
CA MET A 510 -21.34 37.33 31.38
C MET A 510 -22.39 38.45 31.38
N ALA A 511 -22.67 39.07 32.53
CA ALA A 511 -23.62 40.19 32.60
C ALA A 511 -23.06 41.42 31.86
N LEU A 512 -21.76 41.70 32.04
CA LEU A 512 -21.12 42.83 31.37
C LEU A 512 -20.85 42.52 29.89
N LEU A 513 -20.42 41.31 29.57
CA LEU A 513 -20.25 40.91 28.16
C LEU A 513 -21.58 40.93 27.40
N GLY A 514 -22.67 40.46 28.00
CA GLY A 514 -24.00 40.47 27.39
C GLY A 514 -24.52 41.89 27.16
N LYS A 515 -24.23 42.84 28.08
CA LYS A 515 -24.59 44.25 27.93
C LYS A 515 -23.84 44.93 26.79
N GLU A 516 -22.55 44.67 26.67
CA GLU A 516 -21.67 45.32 25.70
C GLU A 516 -21.76 44.66 24.31
N PHE A 517 -21.60 43.35 24.23
CA PHE A 517 -21.49 42.64 22.96
C PHE A 517 -22.77 41.93 22.49
N LYS A 518 -23.85 41.99 23.27
CA LYS A 518 -25.18 41.46 22.88
C LYS A 518 -25.11 40.05 22.33
N LYS A 519 -25.44 39.88 21.04
CA LYS A 519 -25.43 38.59 20.34
C LYS A 519 -24.05 37.94 20.29
N ASP A 520 -22.98 38.71 20.32
CA ASP A 520 -21.59 38.22 20.19
C ASP A 520 -20.96 37.85 21.54
N ALA A 521 -21.62 38.12 22.67
CA ALA A 521 -21.11 37.81 24.02
C ALA A 521 -20.72 36.32 24.17
N LYS A 522 -21.46 35.39 23.55
CA LYS A 522 -21.17 33.97 23.59
C LYS A 522 -19.94 33.60 22.77
N ARG A 523 -19.71 34.26 21.62
CA ARG A 523 -18.50 34.09 20.81
C ARG A 523 -17.26 34.55 21.60
N VAL A 524 -17.35 35.70 22.24
CA VAL A 524 -16.26 36.22 23.09
C VAL A 524 -15.99 35.29 24.27
N GLN A 525 -17.02 34.76 24.92
CA GLN A 525 -16.89 33.77 26.02
C GLN A 525 -16.12 32.52 25.53
N VAL A 526 -16.50 31.97 24.40
CA VAL A 526 -15.84 30.78 23.81
C VAL A 526 -14.38 31.09 23.50
N ALA A 527 -14.10 32.23 22.86
CA ALA A 527 -12.74 32.64 22.55
C ALA A 527 -11.86 32.81 23.80
N LEU A 528 -12.42 33.41 24.89
CA LEU A 528 -11.73 33.53 26.17
C LEU A 528 -11.41 32.15 26.80
N SER A 529 -12.31 31.18 26.67
CA SER A 529 -12.09 29.83 27.21
C SER A 529 -11.07 29.01 26.42
N GLN A 530 -10.69 29.46 25.21
CA GLN A 530 -9.71 28.82 24.34
C GLN A 530 -8.30 29.42 24.45
N LEU A 531 -8.14 30.52 25.18
CA LEU A 531 -6.84 31.14 25.41
C LEU A 531 -5.91 30.21 26.18
N SER A 532 -4.69 30.09 25.74
CA SER A 532 -3.60 29.41 26.44
C SER A 532 -3.22 30.19 27.71
N GLU A 533 -2.57 29.50 28.65
CA GLU A 533 -2.11 30.12 29.92
C GLU A 533 -1.26 31.38 29.67
N GLY A 534 -0.32 31.32 28.72
CA GLY A 534 0.51 32.48 28.35
C GLY A 534 -0.29 33.63 27.72
N GLU A 535 -1.35 33.34 26.95
CA GLU A 535 -2.24 34.37 26.41
C GLU A 535 -3.13 34.99 27.48
N VAL A 536 -3.59 34.22 28.47
CA VAL A 536 -4.32 34.73 29.62
C VAL A 536 -3.42 35.63 30.49
N GLU A 537 -2.14 35.26 30.69
CA GLU A 537 -1.19 36.12 31.41
C GLU A 537 -0.88 37.40 30.64
N ALA A 538 -0.74 37.30 29.28
CA ALA A 538 -0.57 38.51 28.44
C ALA A 538 -1.80 39.42 28.48
N LEU A 539 -3.01 38.85 28.44
CA LEU A 539 -4.27 39.54 28.58
C LEU A 539 -4.36 40.25 29.96
N GLU A 540 -4.03 39.56 31.05
CA GLU A 540 -4.01 40.15 32.40
C GLU A 540 -3.05 41.33 32.50
N LYS A 541 -1.83 41.14 31.98
CA LYS A 541 -0.80 42.17 31.96
C LYS A 541 -1.23 43.42 31.15
N GLN A 542 -1.83 43.21 29.99
CA GLN A 542 -2.29 44.29 29.13
C GLN A 542 -3.52 45.00 29.72
N LEU A 543 -4.48 44.27 30.28
CA LEU A 543 -5.61 44.86 30.96
C LEU A 543 -5.16 45.73 32.17
N SER A 544 -4.16 45.27 32.92
CA SER A 544 -3.60 46.02 34.07
C SER A 544 -2.81 47.26 33.62
N ALA A 545 -2.09 47.20 32.48
CA ALA A 545 -1.25 48.31 32.03
C ALA A 545 -1.99 49.33 31.18
N ALA A 546 -2.89 48.89 30.29
CA ALA A 546 -3.56 49.75 29.30
C ALA A 546 -5.06 49.94 29.56
N GLY A 547 -5.65 49.27 30.58
CA GLY A 547 -7.07 49.34 30.90
C GLY A 547 -7.99 48.70 29.84
N SER A 548 -7.44 48.15 28.77
CA SER A 548 -8.20 47.48 27.73
C SER A 548 -7.37 46.44 27.02
N TYR A 549 -8.02 45.37 26.55
CA TYR A 549 -7.43 44.33 25.73
C TYR A 549 -8.27 44.08 24.47
N LYS A 550 -7.67 44.02 23.31
CA LYS A 550 -8.35 43.72 22.05
C LYS A 550 -8.31 42.21 21.78
N LEU A 551 -9.44 41.54 22.03
CA LEU A 551 -9.61 40.12 21.69
C LEU A 551 -10.06 40.02 20.24
N LYS A 552 -9.28 39.27 19.44
CA LYS A 552 -9.61 38.99 18.06
C LYS A 552 -10.40 37.69 17.98
N VAL A 553 -11.57 37.73 17.40
CA VAL A 553 -12.43 36.54 17.20
C VAL A 553 -12.88 36.56 15.74
N ASP A 554 -12.35 35.64 14.96
CA ASP A 554 -12.50 35.58 13.48
C ASP A 554 -12.02 36.89 12.80
N ALA A 555 -12.93 37.61 12.15
CA ALA A 555 -12.66 38.91 11.53
C ALA A 555 -12.94 40.11 12.42
N ASP A 556 -13.52 39.89 13.60
CA ASP A 556 -13.98 40.94 14.51
C ASP A 556 -12.98 41.16 15.66
N GLU A 557 -12.85 42.43 16.12
CA GLU A 557 -12.10 42.80 17.32
C GLU A 557 -13.05 43.26 18.43
N PHE A 558 -12.89 42.69 19.63
CA PHE A 558 -13.68 43.05 20.81
C PHE A 558 -12.79 43.70 21.89
N ALA A 559 -13.13 44.90 22.28
CA ALA A 559 -12.41 45.62 23.34
C ALA A 559 -12.89 45.15 24.70
N LEU A 560 -12.04 44.45 25.43
CA LEU A 560 -12.33 43.94 26.79
C LEU A 560 -11.77 44.88 27.84
N THR A 561 -12.50 45.10 28.91
CA THR A 561 -12.09 45.90 30.06
C THR A 561 -11.81 45.03 31.28
N PRO A 562 -11.05 45.54 32.30
CA PRO A 562 -10.77 44.78 33.49
C PRO A 562 -12.04 44.32 34.28
N ALA A 563 -13.14 45.08 34.17
CA ALA A 563 -14.41 44.71 34.81
C ALA A 563 -15.10 43.49 34.13
N MET A 564 -14.78 43.22 32.88
CA MET A 564 -15.37 42.14 32.08
C MET A 564 -14.73 40.80 32.32
N ILE A 565 -13.51 40.77 32.85
CA ILE A 565 -12.72 39.52 32.98
C ILE A 565 -12.05 39.47 34.35
N THR A 566 -12.12 38.31 34.97
CA THR A 566 -11.37 37.99 36.18
C THR A 566 -10.41 36.87 35.89
N VAL A 567 -9.11 37.10 36.03
CA VAL A 567 -8.12 36.02 35.90
C VAL A 567 -8.07 35.25 37.21
N LYS A 568 -8.41 33.97 37.15
CA LYS A 568 -8.36 33.04 38.28
C LYS A 568 -7.19 32.10 38.14
N ARG A 569 -6.43 31.95 39.22
CA ARG A 569 -5.40 30.95 39.38
C ARG A 569 -5.91 29.89 40.33
N ALA A 570 -6.02 28.66 39.86
CA ALA A 570 -6.51 27.54 40.66
C ALA A 570 -5.62 26.30 40.36
N THR A 571 -5.54 25.43 41.35
CA THR A 571 -4.99 24.10 41.14
C THR A 571 -6.10 23.15 40.74
N LYS A 572 -5.92 22.47 39.62
CA LYS A 572 -6.88 21.47 39.13
C LYS A 572 -6.20 20.11 39.10
N THR A 573 -6.85 19.13 39.71
CA THR A 573 -6.39 17.76 39.60
C THR A 573 -6.91 17.17 38.28
N VAL A 574 -6.00 16.81 37.38
CA VAL A 574 -6.30 16.17 36.09
C VAL A 574 -6.01 14.68 36.17
N HIS A 575 -6.96 13.88 35.73
CA HIS A 575 -6.88 12.42 35.66
C HIS A 575 -6.60 11.92 34.25
N VAL A 576 -6.73 12.81 33.28
CA VAL A 576 -6.52 12.53 31.84
C VAL A 576 -5.66 13.61 31.22
N GLU A 577 -4.88 13.25 30.21
CA GLU A 577 -4.08 14.15 29.40
C GLU A 577 -4.56 14.05 27.95
N GLU A 578 -4.71 15.19 27.27
CA GLU A 578 -4.98 15.22 25.83
C GLU A 578 -3.66 14.97 25.09
N ILE A 579 -3.63 13.94 24.25
CA ILE A 579 -2.48 13.61 23.39
C ILE A 579 -2.89 13.65 21.92
N THR A 580 -2.04 14.16 21.05
CA THR A 580 -2.17 13.97 19.59
C THR A 580 -1.53 12.64 19.25
N PRO A 581 -2.29 11.63 18.76
CA PRO A 581 -1.72 10.33 18.45
C PRO A 581 -0.68 10.37 17.35
N SER A 582 0.30 9.47 17.45
CA SER A 582 1.19 9.12 16.35
C SER A 582 0.50 8.11 15.44
N VAL A 583 0.89 8.11 14.17
CA VAL A 583 0.29 7.25 13.14
C VAL A 583 1.34 6.33 12.53
N ILE A 584 1.03 5.04 12.47
CA ILE A 584 1.82 4.04 11.73
C ILE A 584 1.00 3.63 10.51
N GLU A 585 1.57 3.81 9.33
CA GLU A 585 0.92 3.65 8.03
C GLU A 585 1.56 2.55 7.19
N PRO A 586 0.90 1.43 6.95
CA PRO A 586 1.13 0.55 5.81
C PRO A 586 0.28 0.98 4.60
N SER A 587 0.92 1.29 3.46
CA SER A 587 0.27 1.75 2.23
C SER A 587 0.59 0.81 1.06
N PHE A 588 -0.42 0.15 0.51
CA PHE A 588 -0.28 -0.89 -0.53
C PHE A 588 -0.70 -0.37 -1.90
N GLY A 589 0.22 -0.41 -2.86
CA GLY A 589 -0.08 -0.21 -4.28
C GLY A 589 -0.50 -1.53 -4.94
N ILE A 590 -1.79 -1.84 -4.93
CA ILE A 590 -2.31 -3.16 -5.37
C ILE A 590 -1.94 -3.49 -6.82
N GLY A 591 -1.90 -2.51 -7.71
CA GLY A 591 -1.48 -2.73 -9.11
C GLY A 591 -0.02 -3.19 -9.24
N ARG A 592 0.89 -2.64 -8.44
CA ARG A 592 2.30 -3.03 -8.39
C ARG A 592 2.45 -4.45 -7.83
N VAL A 593 1.77 -4.76 -6.72
CA VAL A 593 1.76 -6.13 -6.15
C VAL A 593 1.20 -7.13 -7.15
N MET A 594 0.10 -6.79 -7.83
CA MET A 594 -0.51 -7.65 -8.85
C MET A 594 0.44 -7.93 -10.01
N TYR A 595 1.16 -6.91 -10.52
CA TYR A 595 2.16 -7.12 -11.56
C TYR A 595 3.27 -8.08 -11.10
N ALA A 596 3.79 -7.87 -9.88
CA ALA A 596 4.82 -8.73 -9.32
C ALA A 596 4.32 -10.18 -9.15
N VAL A 597 3.09 -10.39 -8.70
CA VAL A 597 2.47 -11.72 -8.58
C VAL A 597 2.34 -12.39 -9.95
N LEU A 598 1.90 -11.66 -10.98
CA LEU A 598 1.80 -12.18 -12.35
C LEU A 598 3.18 -12.57 -12.90
N GLU A 599 4.20 -11.73 -12.70
CA GLU A 599 5.56 -12.02 -13.12
C GLU A 599 6.15 -13.22 -12.37
N HIS A 600 5.95 -13.28 -11.04
CA HIS A 600 6.45 -14.38 -10.21
C HIS A 600 5.71 -15.71 -10.45
N SER A 601 4.53 -15.67 -11.05
CA SER A 601 3.72 -16.84 -11.37
C SER A 601 3.93 -17.35 -12.80
N PHE A 602 4.58 -16.56 -13.67
CA PHE A 602 4.77 -16.93 -15.06
C PHE A 602 5.76 -18.09 -15.21
N ARG A 603 5.37 -19.11 -15.94
CA ARG A 603 6.15 -20.33 -16.17
C ARG A 603 6.07 -20.75 -17.64
N GLN A 604 7.07 -21.51 -18.05
CA GLN A 604 7.10 -22.25 -19.31
C GLN A 604 7.12 -23.75 -19.01
N ARG A 605 6.46 -24.56 -19.83
CA ARG A 605 6.48 -26.02 -19.67
C ARG A 605 7.85 -26.57 -20.09
N GLU A 606 8.37 -27.49 -19.30
CA GLU A 606 9.58 -28.21 -19.65
C GLU A 606 9.40 -28.96 -21.00
N GLY A 607 10.34 -28.79 -21.93
CA GLY A 607 10.28 -29.39 -23.24
C GLY A 607 9.34 -28.73 -24.26
N ASP A 608 8.61 -27.67 -23.89
CA ASP A 608 7.73 -26.90 -24.77
C ASP A 608 7.74 -25.40 -24.42
N GLU A 609 8.72 -24.68 -24.93
CA GLU A 609 8.91 -23.25 -24.67
C GLU A 609 7.75 -22.35 -25.17
N GLN A 610 6.91 -22.86 -26.07
CA GLN A 610 5.76 -22.13 -26.58
C GLN A 610 4.57 -22.23 -25.60
N ARG A 611 4.62 -23.19 -24.69
CA ARG A 611 3.53 -23.46 -23.76
C ARG A 611 3.76 -22.75 -22.44
N THR A 612 3.26 -21.52 -22.36
CA THR A 612 3.34 -20.68 -21.16
C THR A 612 2.11 -20.83 -20.29
N PHE A 613 2.25 -20.62 -18.98
CA PHE A 613 1.14 -20.65 -18.03
C PHE A 613 1.41 -19.78 -16.81
N LEU A 614 0.36 -19.46 -16.06
CA LEU A 614 0.45 -18.74 -14.80
C LEU A 614 0.21 -19.71 -13.62
N ALA A 615 1.24 -19.97 -12.82
CA ALA A 615 1.16 -20.75 -11.58
C ALA A 615 0.67 -19.86 -10.43
N LEU A 616 -0.53 -19.29 -10.55
CA LEU A 616 -1.13 -18.46 -9.51
C LEU A 616 -1.49 -19.29 -8.28
N ARG A 617 -1.31 -18.71 -7.11
CA ARG A 617 -1.84 -19.31 -5.88
C ARG A 617 -3.34 -19.53 -6.02
N PRO A 618 -3.86 -20.72 -5.67
CA PRO A 618 -5.30 -21.02 -5.80
C PRO A 618 -6.19 -19.99 -5.08
N LEU A 619 -5.69 -19.46 -3.96
CA LEU A 619 -6.37 -18.46 -3.14
C LEU A 619 -6.73 -17.19 -3.93
N VAL A 620 -5.82 -16.70 -4.78
CA VAL A 620 -6.03 -15.45 -5.55
C VAL A 620 -6.37 -15.69 -7.02
N ALA A 621 -6.27 -16.92 -7.52
CA ALA A 621 -6.57 -17.25 -8.91
C ALA A 621 -7.96 -16.71 -9.33
N PRO A 622 -8.07 -16.10 -10.53
CA PRO A 622 -9.34 -15.51 -11.01
C PRO A 622 -10.49 -16.50 -11.05
N ILE A 623 -10.21 -17.68 -11.51
CA ILE A 623 -11.14 -18.82 -11.61
C ILE A 623 -10.47 -19.98 -10.89
N LYS A 624 -11.22 -20.66 -10.01
CA LYS A 624 -10.67 -21.73 -9.17
C LYS A 624 -10.61 -23.07 -9.90
N CYS A 625 -11.57 -23.31 -10.78
CA CYS A 625 -11.72 -24.60 -11.45
C CYS A 625 -12.19 -24.47 -12.91
N SER A 626 -11.62 -25.26 -13.81
CA SER A 626 -12.18 -25.47 -15.14
C SER A 626 -12.97 -26.79 -15.18
N VAL A 627 -14.05 -26.82 -15.93
CA VAL A 627 -14.86 -28.02 -16.18
C VAL A 627 -14.73 -28.38 -17.65
N LEU A 628 -14.14 -29.53 -17.94
CA LEU A 628 -13.71 -29.93 -19.27
C LEU A 628 -14.33 -31.30 -19.63
N PRO A 629 -15.47 -31.35 -20.34
CA PRO A 629 -16.00 -32.61 -20.87
C PRO A 629 -15.01 -33.23 -21.85
N ILE A 630 -14.79 -34.55 -21.79
CA ILE A 630 -13.87 -35.23 -22.73
C ILE A 630 -14.36 -35.09 -24.18
N SER A 631 -15.66 -35.03 -24.40
CA SER A 631 -16.31 -34.83 -25.68
C SER A 631 -17.63 -34.03 -25.52
N ALA A 632 -18.16 -33.51 -26.64
CA ALA A 632 -19.46 -32.82 -26.67
C ALA A 632 -20.64 -33.80 -26.71
N ASN A 633 -20.58 -34.90 -25.96
CA ASN A 633 -21.66 -35.89 -25.90
C ASN A 633 -22.72 -35.46 -24.90
N GLU A 634 -23.96 -35.42 -25.32
CA GLU A 634 -25.10 -35.00 -24.50
C GLU A 634 -25.29 -35.86 -23.23
N ARG A 635 -24.81 -37.11 -23.20
CA ARG A 635 -24.85 -37.96 -22.02
C ARG A 635 -24.04 -37.40 -20.85
N LEU A 636 -23.04 -36.59 -21.12
CA LEU A 636 -22.21 -35.96 -20.08
C LEU A 636 -22.86 -34.73 -19.46
N ASN A 637 -23.91 -34.14 -20.12
CA ASN A 637 -24.54 -32.93 -19.65
C ASN A 637 -25.10 -33.00 -18.23
N PRO A 638 -25.77 -34.10 -17.79
CA PRO A 638 -26.28 -34.19 -16.43
C PRO A 638 -25.14 -34.16 -15.38
N ILE A 639 -23.99 -34.76 -15.71
CA ILE A 639 -22.83 -34.81 -14.83
C ILE A 639 -22.15 -33.45 -14.77
N ILE A 640 -22.06 -32.75 -15.93
CA ILE A 640 -21.52 -31.38 -16.00
C ILE A 640 -22.35 -30.45 -15.11
N GLU A 641 -23.70 -30.53 -15.19
CA GLU A 641 -24.57 -29.73 -14.34
C GLU A 641 -24.35 -30.05 -12.85
N ALA A 642 -24.27 -31.32 -12.49
CA ALA A 642 -24.00 -31.71 -11.10
C ALA A 642 -22.61 -31.22 -10.60
N VAL A 643 -21.57 -31.22 -11.45
CA VAL A 643 -20.26 -30.62 -11.15
C VAL A 643 -20.40 -29.11 -10.92
N ARG A 644 -21.16 -28.40 -11.77
CA ARG A 644 -21.42 -26.96 -11.63
C ARG A 644 -22.13 -26.63 -10.32
N GLU A 645 -23.17 -27.41 -9.99
CA GLU A 645 -23.92 -27.24 -8.74
C GLU A 645 -23.03 -27.51 -7.51
N GLU A 646 -22.22 -28.54 -7.57
CA GLU A 646 -21.30 -28.88 -6.46
C GLU A 646 -20.23 -27.80 -6.27
N LEU A 647 -19.59 -27.27 -7.32
CA LEU A 647 -18.64 -26.17 -7.22
C LEU A 647 -19.31 -24.89 -6.71
N ALA A 648 -20.53 -24.58 -7.19
CA ALA A 648 -21.28 -23.41 -6.75
C ALA A 648 -21.68 -23.47 -5.27
N ARG A 649 -21.98 -24.68 -4.73
CA ARG A 649 -22.30 -24.88 -3.31
C ARG A 649 -21.16 -24.46 -2.36
N TYR A 650 -19.91 -24.47 -2.86
CA TYR A 650 -18.73 -24.06 -2.11
C TYR A 650 -18.20 -22.68 -2.53
N ASP A 651 -19.00 -21.85 -3.20
CA ASP A 651 -18.63 -20.51 -3.69
C ASP A 651 -17.36 -20.51 -4.57
N LEU A 652 -17.12 -21.61 -5.30
CA LEU A 652 -15.98 -21.78 -6.17
C LEU A 652 -16.28 -21.26 -7.58
N SER A 653 -15.53 -20.26 -8.03
CA SER A 653 -15.62 -19.79 -9.40
C SER A 653 -15.13 -20.86 -10.38
N TYR A 654 -15.90 -21.12 -11.42
CA TYR A 654 -15.56 -22.11 -12.42
C TYR A 654 -15.81 -21.63 -13.85
N ARG A 655 -15.18 -22.29 -14.80
CA ARG A 655 -15.38 -22.06 -16.24
C ARG A 655 -15.54 -23.40 -16.97
N VAL A 656 -16.65 -23.57 -17.68
CA VAL A 656 -16.87 -24.71 -18.57
C VAL A 656 -16.20 -24.41 -19.91
N ASP A 657 -15.43 -25.34 -20.44
CA ASP A 657 -14.86 -25.28 -21.79
C ASP A 657 -15.25 -26.57 -22.55
N ASP A 658 -16.33 -26.48 -23.30
CA ASP A 658 -16.89 -27.50 -24.18
C ASP A 658 -16.52 -27.28 -25.67
N SER A 659 -15.63 -26.33 -25.96
CA SER A 659 -15.24 -25.95 -27.29
C SER A 659 -14.59 -27.12 -28.06
N ALA A 660 -14.72 -27.11 -29.38
CA ALA A 660 -14.06 -28.07 -30.27
C ALA A 660 -12.54 -27.96 -30.12
N GLY A 661 -11.89 -29.05 -29.83
CA GLY A 661 -10.44 -29.15 -29.65
C GLY A 661 -10.06 -30.33 -28.76
N SER A 662 -8.84 -30.82 -28.89
CA SER A 662 -8.34 -31.87 -28.00
C SER A 662 -8.34 -31.39 -26.53
N ILE A 663 -8.53 -32.31 -25.60
CA ILE A 663 -8.51 -32.02 -24.17
C ILE A 663 -7.19 -31.35 -23.76
N GLY A 664 -6.05 -31.74 -24.34
CA GLY A 664 -4.75 -31.12 -24.10
C GLY A 664 -4.70 -29.64 -24.50
N ARG A 665 -5.33 -29.23 -25.62
CA ARG A 665 -5.41 -27.81 -26.02
C ARG A 665 -6.32 -27.02 -25.09
N ARG A 666 -7.38 -27.63 -24.58
CA ARG A 666 -8.29 -27.00 -23.62
C ARG A 666 -7.61 -26.81 -22.26
N TYR A 667 -6.84 -27.79 -21.77
CA TYR A 667 -5.98 -27.65 -20.61
C TYR A 667 -4.96 -26.51 -20.78
N ALA A 668 -4.29 -26.44 -21.95
CA ALA A 668 -3.32 -25.37 -22.18
C ALA A 668 -3.94 -23.98 -22.07
N ARG A 669 -5.17 -23.79 -22.59
CA ARG A 669 -5.91 -22.51 -22.50
C ARG A 669 -6.30 -22.15 -21.06
N THR A 670 -6.66 -23.12 -20.24
CA THR A 670 -7.01 -22.90 -18.83
C THR A 670 -5.78 -22.68 -17.97
N ASP A 671 -4.70 -23.42 -18.20
CA ASP A 671 -3.41 -23.22 -17.54
C ASP A 671 -2.84 -21.82 -17.83
N GLU A 672 -2.96 -21.35 -19.08
CA GLU A 672 -2.46 -20.03 -19.53
C GLU A 672 -3.10 -18.86 -18.75
N ILE A 673 -4.37 -18.96 -18.37
CA ILE A 673 -5.07 -17.94 -17.57
C ILE A 673 -4.99 -18.18 -16.07
N GLY A 674 -4.17 -19.11 -15.62
CA GLY A 674 -3.88 -19.34 -14.21
C GLY A 674 -5.01 -20.05 -13.44
N ILE A 675 -5.79 -20.91 -14.09
CA ILE A 675 -6.78 -21.75 -13.40
C ILE A 675 -6.03 -22.93 -12.75
N PRO A 676 -6.00 -23.04 -11.41
CA PRO A 676 -5.17 -24.03 -10.72
C PRO A 676 -5.67 -25.46 -10.82
N PHE A 677 -6.99 -25.65 -10.98
CA PHE A 677 -7.58 -26.98 -11.01
C PHE A 677 -8.47 -27.18 -12.24
N GLY A 678 -8.42 -28.40 -12.80
CA GLY A 678 -9.29 -28.77 -13.93
C GLY A 678 -10.08 -30.05 -13.60
N VAL A 679 -11.38 -29.97 -13.68
CA VAL A 679 -12.28 -31.13 -13.56
C VAL A 679 -12.55 -31.69 -14.94
N THR A 680 -12.23 -32.96 -15.17
CA THR A 680 -12.60 -33.65 -16.40
C THR A 680 -13.78 -34.58 -16.17
N VAL A 681 -14.80 -34.43 -17.01
CA VAL A 681 -15.94 -35.33 -17.08
C VAL A 681 -15.75 -36.23 -18.28
N ASP A 682 -15.55 -37.51 -18.04
CA ASP A 682 -15.29 -38.55 -19.06
C ASP A 682 -16.37 -39.64 -19.09
N PHE A 683 -16.25 -40.64 -19.95
CA PHE A 683 -17.25 -41.70 -20.05
C PHE A 683 -17.27 -42.65 -18.82
N GLU A 684 -16.21 -42.69 -18.03
CA GLU A 684 -16.25 -43.41 -16.74
C GLU A 684 -17.11 -42.68 -15.71
N SER A 685 -17.26 -41.35 -15.85
CA SER A 685 -18.11 -40.54 -14.99
C SER A 685 -19.61 -40.88 -15.13
N GLU A 686 -20.05 -41.56 -16.20
CA GLU A 686 -21.43 -42.02 -16.37
C GLU A 686 -21.82 -43.13 -15.40
N LYS A 687 -20.86 -43.85 -14.81
CA LYS A 687 -21.11 -44.91 -13.88
C LYS A 687 -21.45 -44.37 -12.51
N LEU A 688 -22.47 -44.93 -11.88
CA LEU A 688 -22.87 -44.56 -10.52
C LEU A 688 -22.04 -45.35 -9.47
N PRO A 689 -21.59 -44.74 -8.38
CA PRO A 689 -21.70 -43.31 -8.10
C PRO A 689 -20.84 -42.47 -9.06
N TRP A 690 -21.30 -41.25 -9.42
CA TRP A 690 -20.57 -40.39 -10.35
C TRP A 690 -19.22 -39.98 -9.79
N THR A 691 -18.18 -40.18 -10.57
CA THR A 691 -16.81 -39.77 -10.25
C THR A 691 -16.26 -38.85 -11.31
N VAL A 692 -15.33 -37.98 -10.95
CA VAL A 692 -14.66 -37.05 -11.88
C VAL A 692 -13.17 -37.09 -11.67
N THR A 693 -12.43 -36.65 -12.69
CA THR A 693 -10.99 -36.48 -12.57
C THR A 693 -10.67 -35.03 -12.21
N LEU A 694 -9.89 -34.81 -11.16
CA LEU A 694 -9.36 -33.51 -10.76
C LEU A 694 -7.88 -33.43 -11.13
N ARG A 695 -7.51 -32.43 -11.92
CA ARG A 695 -6.14 -32.19 -12.39
C ARG A 695 -5.57 -30.93 -11.71
N HIS A 696 -4.35 -31.00 -11.24
CA HIS A 696 -3.59 -29.85 -10.79
C HIS A 696 -2.81 -29.27 -11.97
N ALA A 697 -2.99 -27.97 -12.25
CA ALA A 697 -2.44 -27.31 -13.43
C ALA A 697 -0.91 -27.31 -13.46
N GLU A 698 -0.24 -27.05 -12.33
CA GLU A 698 1.21 -26.92 -12.27
C GLU A 698 1.93 -28.26 -12.47
N SER A 699 1.58 -29.27 -11.69
CA SER A 699 2.19 -30.62 -11.77
C SER A 699 1.64 -31.49 -12.91
N MET A 700 0.50 -31.10 -13.51
CA MET A 700 -0.29 -31.87 -14.49
C MET A 700 -0.78 -33.23 -13.97
N GLU A 701 -0.57 -33.56 -12.72
CA GLU A 701 -1.04 -34.78 -12.11
C GLU A 701 -2.54 -34.77 -11.88
N GLN A 702 -3.14 -35.95 -11.84
CA GLN A 702 -4.59 -36.12 -11.75
C GLN A 702 -4.95 -37.15 -10.70
N ILE A 703 -6.06 -36.91 -10.03
CA ILE A 703 -6.70 -37.84 -9.10
C ILE A 703 -8.16 -38.06 -9.52
N ARG A 704 -8.72 -39.22 -9.20
CA ARG A 704 -10.15 -39.50 -9.39
C ARG A 704 -10.85 -39.50 -8.06
N LEU A 705 -11.99 -38.83 -7.97
CA LEU A 705 -12.76 -38.69 -6.73
C LEU A 705 -14.26 -38.72 -7.03
N ASP A 706 -15.03 -39.03 -5.99
CA ASP A 706 -16.49 -38.96 -6.02
C ASP A 706 -16.93 -37.50 -6.26
N LEU A 707 -17.95 -37.29 -7.08
CA LEU A 707 -18.47 -35.97 -7.40
C LEU A 707 -18.96 -35.24 -6.15
N THR A 708 -19.51 -35.95 -5.18
CA THR A 708 -20.02 -35.39 -3.91
C THR A 708 -18.89 -34.85 -3.00
N GLU A 709 -17.63 -35.30 -3.18
CA GLU A 709 -16.48 -34.81 -2.45
C GLU A 709 -15.78 -33.63 -3.19
N LEU A 710 -16.07 -33.43 -4.48
CA LEU A 710 -15.35 -32.48 -5.33
C LEU A 710 -15.30 -31.08 -4.75
N GLY A 711 -16.44 -30.50 -4.37
CA GLY A 711 -16.53 -29.14 -3.86
C GLY A 711 -15.72 -28.96 -2.57
N SER A 712 -15.82 -29.90 -1.64
CA SER A 712 -15.09 -29.85 -0.38
C SER A 712 -13.57 -29.97 -0.58
N VAL A 713 -13.11 -30.84 -1.49
CA VAL A 713 -11.69 -31.00 -1.81
C VAL A 713 -11.12 -29.77 -2.48
N VAL A 714 -11.78 -29.28 -3.53
CA VAL A 714 -11.32 -28.06 -4.24
C VAL A 714 -11.32 -26.86 -3.28
N SER A 715 -12.35 -26.72 -2.43
CA SER A 715 -12.39 -25.64 -1.42
C SER A 715 -11.24 -25.76 -0.41
N ALA A 716 -10.90 -26.96 0.04
CA ALA A 716 -9.77 -27.16 0.94
C ALA A 716 -8.42 -26.83 0.28
N LEU A 717 -8.24 -27.19 -1.00
CA LEU A 717 -7.06 -26.86 -1.79
C LEU A 717 -6.96 -25.34 -2.06
N VAL A 718 -8.07 -24.70 -2.40
CA VAL A 718 -8.12 -23.24 -2.65
C VAL A 718 -7.82 -22.45 -1.38
N THR A 719 -8.33 -22.89 -0.24
CA THR A 719 -8.12 -22.22 1.06
C THR A 719 -6.84 -22.65 1.77
N GLU A 720 -6.00 -23.46 1.13
CA GLU A 720 -4.73 -23.98 1.65
C GLU A 720 -4.89 -24.77 2.98
N LYS A 721 -6.06 -25.36 3.19
CA LYS A 721 -6.33 -26.27 4.30
C LYS A 721 -5.87 -27.71 3.99
N MET A 722 -5.67 -28.01 2.72
CA MET A 722 -5.15 -29.26 2.19
C MET A 722 -4.10 -28.92 1.13
N GLU A 723 -2.98 -29.62 1.12
CA GLU A 723 -2.01 -29.55 0.03
C GLU A 723 -2.34 -30.56 -1.08
N TRP A 724 -1.92 -30.29 -2.33
CA TRP A 724 -2.13 -31.20 -3.44
C TRP A 724 -1.54 -32.60 -3.17
N THR A 725 -0.38 -32.67 -2.52
CA THR A 725 0.27 -33.91 -2.11
C THR A 725 -0.57 -34.72 -1.11
N GLU A 726 -1.35 -34.08 -0.24
CA GLU A 726 -2.26 -34.75 0.67
C GLU A 726 -3.47 -35.31 -0.09
N ALA A 727 -3.99 -34.54 -1.07
CA ALA A 727 -5.07 -35.03 -1.94
C ALA A 727 -4.63 -36.27 -2.73
N GLN A 728 -3.41 -36.28 -3.27
CA GLN A 728 -2.85 -37.44 -3.97
C GLN A 728 -2.68 -38.69 -3.09
N GLN A 729 -2.45 -38.52 -1.79
CA GLN A 729 -2.39 -39.65 -0.85
C GLN A 729 -3.78 -40.20 -0.50
N LYS A 730 -4.78 -39.31 -0.54
CA LYS A 730 -6.16 -39.70 -0.15
C LYS A 730 -6.94 -40.34 -1.32
N TYR A 731 -6.71 -39.88 -2.55
CA TYR A 731 -7.50 -40.29 -3.71
C TYR A 731 -6.64 -41.04 -4.72
N PRO A 732 -7.24 -42.03 -5.48
CA PRO A 732 -6.52 -42.77 -6.49
C PRO A 732 -5.94 -41.85 -7.56
N LYS A 733 -4.67 -42.07 -7.91
CA LYS A 733 -4.03 -41.41 -9.03
C LYS A 733 -4.69 -41.87 -10.33
N PHE A 734 -5.03 -40.91 -11.18
CA PHE A 734 -5.55 -41.20 -12.51
C PHE A 734 -4.43 -41.07 -13.54
N GLU A 735 -4.09 -42.17 -14.18
CA GLU A 735 -3.14 -42.21 -15.28
C GLU A 735 -3.91 -42.36 -16.59
N THR A 736 -3.71 -41.46 -17.53
CA THR A 736 -4.27 -41.59 -18.89
C THR A 736 -3.65 -42.82 -19.51
N LYS A 737 -4.43 -43.86 -19.78
CA LYS A 737 -3.98 -44.94 -20.61
C LYS A 737 -3.67 -44.38 -21.99
N ASN A 738 -2.39 -44.38 -22.39
CA ASN A 738 -2.04 -44.09 -23.76
C ASN A 738 -2.60 -45.25 -24.62
N GLU A 739 -3.77 -45.05 -25.23
CA GLU A 739 -4.21 -45.83 -26.37
C GLU A 739 -3.73 -45.17 -27.67
#